data_1f411155393b592ab6c943c245c53d38
#
_entry.id   1f411155393b592ab6c943c245c53d38
#
_cell.length_a   1.000
_cell.length_b   1.000
_cell.length_c   1.000
_cell.angle_alpha   90.00
_cell.angle_beta   90.00
_cell.angle_gamma   90.00
#
_symmetry.space_group_name_H-M   'P 1'
#
loop_
_entity.id
_entity.type
_entity.pdbx_description
1 polymer ?
#
loop_
_entity_poly.entity_id
_entity_poly.type
_entity_poly.pdbx_seq_one_letter_code
_entity_poly.pdbx_strand_id
1 'polypeptide(L)'
;MKIAIPALASLLIITGATSLGAQQKRALDHADYDIWNRIQNVAVSSDGLWLAYRLVPGDGEATLVLRSLGDTRSLEIERGNSARFTADAEHLIALISPMEDSSDEDEDAESTDSLVVVSLSDLSTFHRERVQSFSMPEDASDRIAYLLEEEDAADEEEEGDPEEGEDDEANEAPRTDDGSSLVLRELSSGQEQSFENVVSYDFAADGSSLFFTSSGDDGAADGVFEVPSGGPVEEVTTGEGRYIQLVVSDEGLAAFLTDRDDRDREAPRFSLYTSAGGTAIDRARLGSDGLPVGWAPSEDGEVSFSKSGERVFFGTRLVPEPEPEDDTPDDERVVVDIWNWKDPFLQPMQLLQAEDERGRTYSAMLDMESGEIVQLETEDLPTVAVGENGDGSIALGTSNLAYRQLVSWDGRYSDLFLVDVRNGSRRGIAEMIRGGGNLSPGGSYVTRWDGFEKAWFVTSTETGETKNLTAPLNVPFHDILDDHPDALRSYGAAGWTEGDEAFVVYDQFDIWAIDPMGETDPRNLTEGLGRDTDTRFRVIDMDSDNPFVPTDSDVYLNAFEIYTKANGFYRDRFDGAREPERLMMEDASFGGVRKAEEEDVYIYTRSTFQEFPDIWVADEDFMGARKITDANPQQDQYLWGSAELVEWSSNDGIPLQGILYKPEGFDADKEYPMMVYFYERSSDGLHSYTVPAPGGSSINRSFYVSRGYLLFVPDIPYMIGYPGESALDAVVPGVLELVGQGFVDRERIGVQGHSWGGYQIAYMVTRTNLFAAAEAGAPVVNMVSAYGGIRWGTGMSRMFQYERTQSRIGGSLWDKPLRFIENSPIFTADKIETPILM
;
A
#
# COMPACT_ATOMS: atom_id res chain seq x y z
N MET A 1 39.96 86.25 -29.86
CA MET A 1 38.83 86.20 -28.96
C MET A 1 38.00 85.04 -29.44
N LYS A 2 38.13 83.81 -28.85
CA LYS A 2 37.48 82.58 -29.28
C LYS A 2 36.35 82.32 -28.34
N ILE A 3 35.15 82.27 -28.89
CA ILE A 3 33.93 81.89 -28.12
C ILE A 3 33.65 80.42 -28.42
N ALA A 4 33.65 79.60 -27.36
CA ALA A 4 33.32 78.18 -27.47
C ALA A 4 31.81 77.99 -27.31
N ILE A 5 31.18 77.18 -28.14
CA ILE A 5 29.77 76.73 -28.06
C ILE A 5 29.81 75.28 -27.55
N PRO A 6 29.01 74.90 -26.53
CA PRO A 6 28.92 73.52 -26.11
C PRO A 6 27.94 72.78 -26.96
N ALA A 7 28.36 71.60 -27.42
CA ALA A 7 27.51 70.63 -28.09
C ALA A 7 26.58 69.91 -27.15
N LEU A 8 25.28 69.98 -27.36
CA LEU A 8 24.25 69.18 -26.69
C LEU A 8 24.22 67.75 -27.28
N ALA A 9 24.63 66.76 -26.51
CA ALA A 9 24.46 65.33 -26.88
C ALA A 9 23.04 64.87 -26.52
N SER A 10 22.21 64.64 -27.53
CA SER A 10 20.90 64.01 -27.39
C SER A 10 21.06 62.50 -27.17
N LEU A 11 20.73 62.03 -25.94
CA LEU A 11 20.68 60.64 -25.60
C LEU A 11 19.38 60.02 -26.18
N LEU A 12 19.46 59.21 -27.21
CA LEU A 12 18.39 58.43 -27.77
C LEU A 12 18.18 57.19 -26.85
N ILE A 13 17.17 57.21 -25.99
CA ILE A 13 16.73 56.01 -25.26
C ILE A 13 15.94 55.14 -26.26
N ILE A 14 16.60 54.11 -26.80
CA ILE A 14 15.93 53.03 -27.52
C ILE A 14 15.30 52.12 -26.43
N THR A 15 14.02 52.30 -26.15
CA THR A 15 13.22 51.32 -25.44
C THR A 15 13.02 50.11 -26.36
N GLY A 16 13.91 49.16 -26.26
CA GLY A 16 13.71 47.84 -26.82
C GLY A 16 12.57 47.19 -26.03
N ALA A 17 11.38 47.20 -26.58
CA ALA A 17 10.33 46.26 -26.16
C ALA A 17 10.80 44.85 -26.58
N THR A 18 11.40 44.12 -25.67
CA THR A 18 11.51 42.69 -25.81
C THR A 18 10.07 42.16 -25.78
N SER A 19 9.49 41.88 -26.94
CA SER A 19 8.37 40.96 -27.02
C SER A 19 8.85 39.64 -26.39
N LEU A 20 8.36 39.28 -25.21
CA LEU A 20 8.37 37.91 -24.77
C LEU A 20 7.57 37.17 -25.86
N GLY A 21 8.28 36.60 -26.84
CA GLY A 21 7.70 35.65 -27.77
C GLY A 21 7.18 34.52 -26.89
N ALA A 22 5.87 34.25 -26.89
CA ALA A 22 5.33 33.07 -26.30
C ALA A 22 6.14 31.89 -26.84
N GLN A 23 6.84 31.18 -25.97
CA GLN A 23 7.62 30.00 -26.34
C GLN A 23 6.63 29.04 -26.99
N GLN A 24 6.87 28.61 -28.22
CA GLN A 24 5.98 27.73 -28.93
C GLN A 24 5.98 26.38 -28.22
N LYS A 25 4.83 25.91 -27.71
CA LYS A 25 4.68 24.61 -27.10
C LYS A 25 5.18 23.49 -28.01
N ARG A 26 5.78 22.46 -27.46
CA ARG A 26 6.31 21.31 -28.20
C ARG A 26 5.65 19.99 -27.76
N ALA A 27 5.78 18.97 -28.59
CA ALA A 27 5.39 17.62 -28.20
C ALA A 27 6.33 17.06 -27.14
N LEU A 28 5.82 16.17 -26.29
CA LEU A 28 6.63 15.40 -25.35
C LEU A 28 7.59 14.46 -26.09
N ASP A 29 8.80 14.29 -25.56
CA ASP A 29 9.75 13.27 -26.00
C ASP A 29 10.11 12.38 -24.80
N HIS A 30 10.73 11.21 -25.04
CA HIS A 30 11.13 10.29 -23.97
C HIS A 30 12.11 10.92 -22.98
N ALA A 31 13.03 11.78 -23.46
CA ALA A 31 13.95 12.54 -22.61
C ALA A 31 13.24 13.57 -21.68
N ASP A 32 11.96 13.82 -21.91
CA ASP A 32 11.21 14.76 -21.06
C ASP A 32 10.61 14.08 -19.82
N TYR A 33 10.65 12.75 -19.73
CA TYR A 33 10.05 12.01 -18.62
C TYR A 33 10.79 12.23 -17.31
N ASP A 34 12.10 12.44 -17.39
CA ASP A 34 13.00 12.54 -16.25
C ASP A 34 12.67 13.74 -15.35
N ILE A 35 12.12 14.83 -15.93
CA ILE A 35 11.83 16.08 -15.21
C ILE A 35 10.42 16.15 -14.58
N TRP A 36 9.62 15.07 -14.69
CA TRP A 36 8.27 15.07 -14.12
C TRP A 36 8.29 14.61 -12.67
N ASN A 37 7.83 15.50 -11.79
CA ASN A 37 7.75 15.23 -10.37
C ASN A 37 6.49 14.42 -10.01
N ARG A 38 6.62 13.62 -8.96
CA ARG A 38 5.52 13.03 -8.18
C ARG A 38 5.55 13.61 -6.78
N ILE A 39 4.38 13.87 -6.20
CA ILE A 39 4.27 14.24 -4.80
C ILE A 39 4.10 12.96 -3.98
N GLN A 40 4.93 12.75 -2.97
CA GLN A 40 4.93 11.59 -2.09
C GLN A 40 5.08 12.02 -0.63
N ASN A 41 4.78 11.12 0.33
CA ASN A 41 5.00 11.28 1.76
C ASN A 41 4.45 12.62 2.30
N VAL A 42 3.18 12.89 1.99
CA VAL A 42 2.50 14.13 2.41
C VAL A 42 2.14 14.03 3.89
N ALA A 43 2.51 15.03 4.68
CA ALA A 43 2.17 15.17 6.09
C ALA A 43 1.74 16.62 6.39
N VAL A 44 0.74 16.78 7.26
CA VAL A 44 0.32 18.06 7.81
C VAL A 44 0.62 18.06 9.31
N SER A 45 1.09 19.19 9.86
CA SER A 45 1.32 19.33 11.31
C SER A 45 -0.01 19.27 12.08
N SER A 46 0.03 18.86 13.36
CA SER A 46 -1.16 18.75 14.23
C SER A 46 -1.95 20.06 14.31
N ASP A 47 -1.24 21.20 14.36
CA ASP A 47 -1.81 22.56 14.40
C ASP A 47 -2.31 23.10 13.04
N GLY A 48 -2.17 22.31 11.95
CA GLY A 48 -2.59 22.68 10.60
C GLY A 48 -1.83 23.85 9.96
N LEU A 49 -0.67 24.25 10.49
CA LEU A 49 0.08 25.40 9.98
C LEU A 49 1.16 25.03 8.98
N TRP A 50 1.59 23.77 8.94
CA TRP A 50 2.68 23.31 8.09
C TRP A 50 2.32 22.09 7.28
N LEU A 51 2.89 22.01 6.07
CA LEU A 51 2.80 20.90 5.14
C LEU A 51 4.20 20.43 4.78
N ALA A 52 4.48 19.14 4.92
CA ALA A 52 5.69 18.50 4.41
C ALA A 52 5.33 17.53 3.30
N TYR A 53 6.13 17.49 2.22
CA TYR A 53 5.94 16.54 1.13
C TYR A 53 7.25 16.37 0.34
N ARG A 54 7.40 15.20 -0.33
CA ARG A 54 8.53 14.96 -1.24
C ARG A 54 8.14 15.21 -2.69
N LEU A 55 8.98 15.93 -3.40
CA LEU A 55 8.99 16.01 -4.86
C LEU A 55 10.00 14.99 -5.39
N VAL A 56 9.51 13.99 -6.13
CA VAL A 56 10.33 12.91 -6.68
C VAL A 56 10.29 13.00 -8.19
N PRO A 57 11.39 13.42 -8.87
CA PRO A 57 11.46 13.49 -10.32
C PRO A 57 11.44 12.08 -10.95
N GLY A 58 11.26 12.01 -12.27
CA GLY A 58 11.33 10.76 -13.01
C GLY A 58 12.72 10.13 -13.01
N ASP A 59 13.76 10.99 -12.99
CA ASP A 59 15.16 10.64 -12.80
C ASP A 59 15.83 11.79 -12.02
N GLY A 60 16.77 11.44 -11.14
CA GLY A 60 17.43 12.39 -10.25
C GLY A 60 16.94 12.38 -8.81
N GLU A 61 17.50 13.27 -8.01
CA GLU A 61 17.32 13.29 -6.56
C GLU A 61 15.97 13.90 -6.16
N ALA A 62 15.32 13.29 -5.15
CA ALA A 62 14.11 13.82 -4.55
C ALA A 62 14.39 15.04 -3.67
N THR A 63 13.40 15.89 -3.48
CA THR A 63 13.47 17.05 -2.58
C THR A 63 12.33 17.00 -1.59
N LEU A 64 12.63 17.06 -0.29
CA LEU A 64 11.65 17.27 0.77
C LEU A 64 11.34 18.77 0.86
N VAL A 65 10.07 19.12 0.76
CA VAL A 65 9.59 20.50 0.84
C VAL A 65 8.76 20.67 2.11
N LEU A 66 9.17 21.58 2.96
CA LEU A 66 8.41 22.07 4.10
C LEU A 66 7.80 23.42 3.74
N ARG A 67 6.49 23.58 3.88
CA ARG A 67 5.76 24.79 3.48
C ARG A 67 4.74 25.22 4.52
N SER A 68 4.73 26.53 4.85
CA SER A 68 3.69 27.13 5.70
C SER A 68 2.35 27.17 4.95
N LEU A 69 1.29 26.77 5.65
CA LEU A 69 -0.08 26.89 5.15
C LEU A 69 -0.68 28.28 5.45
N GLY A 70 -0.05 29.06 6.37
CA GLY A 70 -0.52 30.38 6.76
C GLY A 70 0.14 31.57 6.03
N ASP A 71 1.39 31.37 5.52
CA ASP A 71 2.17 32.45 4.91
C ASP A 71 3.03 31.93 3.73
N THR A 72 4.08 32.66 3.34
CA THR A 72 4.93 32.30 2.18
C THR A 72 6.22 31.59 2.56
N ARG A 73 6.42 31.22 3.85
CA ARG A 73 7.63 30.53 4.29
C ARG A 73 7.69 29.11 3.71
N SER A 74 8.86 28.73 3.23
CA SER A 74 9.16 27.37 2.79
C SER A 74 10.64 27.06 2.96
N LEU A 75 10.94 25.77 3.12
CA LEU A 75 12.29 25.24 3.15
C LEU A 75 12.33 24.01 2.22
N GLU A 76 13.35 23.95 1.40
CA GLU A 76 13.63 22.80 0.53
C GLU A 76 14.88 22.08 1.07
N ILE A 77 14.81 20.77 1.21
CA ILE A 77 15.87 19.89 1.70
C ILE A 77 16.13 18.87 0.61
N GLU A 78 17.24 19.05 -0.11
CA GLU A 78 17.67 18.13 -1.17
C GLU A 78 17.87 16.73 -0.57
N ARG A 79 17.39 15.68 -1.25
CA ARG A 79 17.42 14.26 -0.84
C ARG A 79 16.72 13.95 0.50
N GLY A 80 15.91 14.88 1.03
CA GLY A 80 15.19 14.67 2.28
C GLY A 80 14.18 13.54 2.18
N ASN A 81 14.10 12.71 3.21
CA ASN A 81 13.16 11.60 3.35
C ASN A 81 12.71 11.41 4.81
N SER A 82 11.80 10.45 5.05
CA SER A 82 11.35 10.02 6.39
C SER A 82 10.93 11.15 7.33
N ALA A 83 10.33 12.22 6.79
CA ALA A 83 9.97 13.41 7.54
C ALA A 83 8.79 13.17 8.50
N ARG A 84 8.95 13.62 9.76
CA ARG A 84 7.93 13.59 10.81
C ARG A 84 7.86 14.92 11.56
N PHE A 85 6.65 15.39 11.85
CA PHE A 85 6.43 16.50 12.78
C PHE A 85 6.46 15.99 14.21
N THR A 86 6.94 16.82 15.16
CA THR A 86 6.71 16.59 16.58
C THR A 86 5.23 16.82 16.94
N ALA A 87 4.74 16.17 18.00
CA ALA A 87 3.34 16.25 18.41
C ALA A 87 2.89 17.71 18.70
N ASP A 88 3.77 18.56 19.24
CA ASP A 88 3.51 19.99 19.49
C ASP A 88 3.63 20.88 18.25
N ALA A 89 3.94 20.32 17.10
CA ALA A 89 4.19 21.05 15.85
C ALA A 89 5.27 22.15 15.95
N GLU A 90 6.26 21.99 16.86
CA GLU A 90 7.38 22.95 16.95
C GLU A 90 8.56 22.57 16.05
N HIS A 91 8.71 21.27 15.66
CA HIS A 91 9.82 20.79 14.87
C HIS A 91 9.37 19.84 13.75
N LEU A 92 10.19 19.78 12.68
CA LEU A 92 10.20 18.71 11.68
C LEU A 92 11.54 17.99 11.76
N ILE A 93 11.51 16.65 11.85
CA ILE A 93 12.70 15.79 11.81
C ILE A 93 12.66 15.00 10.50
N ALA A 94 13.81 14.91 9.82
CA ALA A 94 13.92 14.12 8.57
C ALA A 94 15.32 13.55 8.41
N LEU A 95 15.44 12.53 7.56
CA LEU A 95 16.71 12.03 7.05
C LEU A 95 17.03 12.68 5.69
N ILE A 96 18.31 12.78 5.39
CA ILE A 96 18.83 13.24 4.08
C ILE A 96 19.65 12.08 3.52
N SER A 97 19.21 11.50 2.42
CA SER A 97 19.93 10.41 1.75
C SER A 97 21.27 10.91 1.19
N PRO A 98 22.30 10.05 1.13
CA PRO A 98 23.62 10.40 0.55
C PRO A 98 23.50 10.74 -0.95
N MET A 99 24.55 11.32 -1.53
CA MET A 99 24.63 11.48 -2.98
C MET A 99 24.88 10.11 -3.63
N GLU A 100 24.11 9.78 -4.66
CA GLU A 100 24.48 8.68 -5.54
C GLU A 100 25.67 9.12 -6.40
N ASP A 101 26.88 8.65 -6.10
CA ASP A 101 28.06 8.94 -6.91
C ASP A 101 28.08 7.98 -8.11
N SER A 102 27.69 8.50 -9.28
CA SER A 102 27.59 7.72 -10.53
C SER A 102 28.96 7.37 -11.15
N SER A 103 30.06 7.64 -10.47
CA SER A 103 31.42 7.58 -11.03
C SER A 103 32.36 6.55 -10.42
N ASP A 104 32.02 5.93 -9.29
CA ASP A 104 32.92 4.97 -8.65
C ASP A 104 32.49 3.52 -8.92
N GLU A 105 33.39 2.77 -9.55
CA GLU A 105 33.31 1.32 -9.73
C GLU A 105 33.58 0.54 -8.41
N ASP A 106 33.70 1.23 -7.29
CA ASP A 106 33.84 0.64 -5.94
C ASP A 106 32.44 0.52 -5.32
N GLU A 107 31.82 -0.64 -5.46
CA GLU A 107 30.51 -1.01 -4.88
C GLU A 107 30.54 -1.05 -3.33
N ASP A 108 31.67 -0.81 -2.67
CA ASP A 108 31.89 -1.00 -1.24
C ASP A 108 31.93 0.33 -0.42
N ALA A 109 31.70 1.50 -1.01
CA ALA A 109 31.57 2.75 -0.22
C ALA A 109 30.15 2.87 0.35
N GLU A 110 29.95 2.46 1.60
CA GLU A 110 28.68 2.64 2.33
C GLU A 110 28.37 4.13 2.48
N SER A 111 27.40 4.60 1.72
CA SER A 111 26.93 5.95 1.73
C SER A 111 25.82 6.12 2.79
N THR A 112 26.05 6.95 3.79
CA THR A 112 25.25 7.06 5.01
C THR A 112 24.28 8.26 4.99
N ASP A 113 23.08 8.08 5.60
CA ASP A 113 22.10 9.15 5.75
C ASP A 113 22.59 10.23 6.74
N SER A 114 22.03 11.42 6.65
CA SER A 114 22.21 12.50 7.62
C SER A 114 20.85 12.92 8.22
N LEU A 115 20.83 13.26 9.51
CA LEU A 115 19.63 13.79 10.18
C LEU A 115 19.55 15.30 10.03
N VAL A 116 18.36 15.82 9.79
CA VAL A 116 18.03 17.24 9.90
C VAL A 116 16.87 17.45 10.87
N VAL A 117 17.04 18.39 11.81
CA VAL A 117 15.98 18.91 12.70
C VAL A 117 15.70 20.34 12.30
N VAL A 118 14.46 20.67 11.96
CA VAL A 118 14.01 21.99 11.53
C VAL A 118 13.11 22.58 12.61
N SER A 119 13.43 23.75 13.17
CA SER A 119 12.51 24.51 14.00
C SER A 119 11.47 25.24 13.13
N LEU A 120 10.19 25.00 13.34
CA LEU A 120 9.11 25.56 12.54
C LEU A 120 8.89 27.07 12.81
N SER A 121 9.38 27.57 13.94
CA SER A 121 9.23 28.97 14.31
C SER A 121 10.03 29.93 13.42
N ASP A 122 11.28 29.55 13.06
CA ASP A 122 12.21 30.40 12.30
C ASP A 122 12.92 29.71 11.13
N LEU A 123 12.63 28.42 10.90
CA LEU A 123 13.23 27.53 9.89
C LEU A 123 14.75 27.34 10.08
N SER A 124 15.25 27.54 11.30
CA SER A 124 16.63 27.16 11.61
C SER A 124 16.80 25.64 11.61
N THR A 125 17.97 25.17 11.17
CA THR A 125 18.25 23.73 11.00
C THR A 125 19.44 23.30 11.86
N PHE A 126 19.32 22.10 12.43
CA PHE A 126 20.43 21.35 12.99
C PHE A 126 20.69 20.14 12.09
N HIS A 127 21.95 19.79 11.84
CA HIS A 127 22.34 18.66 11.02
C HIS A 127 23.27 17.73 11.80
N ARG A 128 23.11 16.40 11.56
CA ARG A 128 24.00 15.37 12.06
C ARG A 128 24.27 14.37 10.94
N GLU A 129 25.53 14.15 10.61
CA GLU A 129 26.00 13.17 9.60
C GLU A 129 26.02 11.76 10.18
N ARG A 130 25.97 10.76 9.31
CA ARG A 130 26.10 9.33 9.61
C ARG A 130 25.02 8.85 10.59
N VAL A 131 23.76 9.02 10.23
CA VAL A 131 22.61 8.61 11.03
C VAL A 131 21.89 7.47 10.32
N GLN A 132 21.87 6.29 10.93
CA GLN A 132 21.17 5.13 10.44
C GLN A 132 19.64 5.23 10.60
N SER A 133 19.19 5.70 11.74
CA SER A 133 17.77 5.81 12.09
C SER A 133 17.53 6.88 13.15
N PHE A 134 16.27 7.31 13.27
CA PHE A 134 15.80 8.12 14.38
C PHE A 134 14.44 7.67 14.89
N SER A 135 14.16 7.95 16.17
CA SER A 135 12.85 7.78 16.79
C SER A 135 12.54 8.98 17.68
N MET A 136 11.25 9.20 17.92
CA MET A 136 10.74 10.20 18.84
C MET A 136 9.48 9.65 19.53
N PRO A 137 9.16 10.09 20.76
CA PRO A 137 7.92 9.72 21.43
C PRO A 137 6.70 10.12 20.60
N GLU A 138 5.62 9.34 20.69
CA GLU A 138 4.38 9.62 19.97
C GLU A 138 3.64 10.84 20.54
N ASP A 139 3.51 10.91 21.88
CA ASP A 139 2.72 11.92 22.59
C ASP A 139 3.57 13.03 23.22
N ALA A 140 4.90 12.99 23.08
CA ALA A 140 5.81 13.99 23.64
C ALA A 140 6.76 14.55 22.58
N SER A 141 7.20 15.80 22.81
CA SER A 141 7.97 16.58 21.80
C SER A 141 9.28 17.14 22.32
N ASP A 142 9.72 16.72 23.52
CA ASP A 142 10.87 17.32 24.18
C ASP A 142 12.21 16.79 23.69
N ARG A 143 12.24 15.60 23.07
CA ARG A 143 13.47 14.91 22.68
C ARG A 143 13.31 13.95 21.50
N ILE A 144 14.47 13.63 20.89
CA ILE A 144 14.62 12.61 19.84
C ILE A 144 15.81 11.71 20.18
N ALA A 145 15.78 10.49 19.72
CA ALA A 145 16.92 9.59 19.70
C ALA A 145 17.33 9.25 18.27
N TYR A 146 18.62 9.14 18.00
CA TYR A 146 19.10 8.72 16.68
C TYR A 146 20.35 7.85 16.82
N LEU A 147 20.39 6.77 16.03
CA LEU A 147 21.49 5.83 15.96
C LEU A 147 22.47 6.30 14.89
N LEU A 148 23.76 6.32 15.24
CA LEU A 148 24.84 6.68 14.32
C LEU A 148 25.37 5.40 13.66
N GLU A 149 25.86 5.52 12.44
CA GLU A 149 26.66 4.45 11.81
C GLU A 149 28.09 4.46 12.33
N GLU A 150 28.68 3.30 12.45
CA GLU A 150 30.07 3.16 12.88
C GLU A 150 31.06 3.81 11.89
N GLU A 151 32.22 4.28 12.40
CA GLU A 151 33.33 4.67 11.51
C GLU A 151 34.00 3.39 11.08
N ASP A 152 34.03 3.12 9.76
CA ASP A 152 34.90 2.08 9.25
C ASP A 152 36.31 2.30 9.82
N ALA A 153 36.78 1.33 10.62
CA ALA A 153 38.18 1.33 10.99
C ALA A 153 38.97 1.28 9.67
N ALA A 154 39.64 2.39 9.34
CA ALA A 154 40.45 2.47 8.14
C ALA A 154 41.34 1.22 8.14
N ASP A 155 41.18 0.33 7.17
CA ASP A 155 41.99 -0.82 6.94
C ASP A 155 43.48 -0.39 7.02
N GLU A 156 44.14 -0.61 8.15
CA GLU A 156 45.58 -0.70 8.19
C GLU A 156 45.89 -1.94 7.35
N GLU A 157 46.21 -1.73 6.05
CA GLU A 157 46.77 -2.74 5.18
C GLU A 157 48.01 -3.35 5.88
N GLU A 158 47.82 -4.35 6.74
CA GLU A 158 48.88 -5.29 7.07
C GLU A 158 49.14 -6.16 5.81
N GLU A 159 50.18 -5.80 5.05
CA GLU A 159 50.81 -6.72 4.11
C GLU A 159 51.31 -7.94 4.92
N GLY A 160 50.41 -8.88 5.19
CA GLY A 160 50.68 -10.18 5.77
C GLY A 160 50.58 -11.24 4.68
N ASP A 161 51.78 -11.86 4.42
CA ASP A 161 51.96 -13.06 3.58
C ASP A 161 50.93 -14.15 3.96
N PRO A 162 50.26 -14.83 3.01
CA PRO A 162 49.29 -15.89 3.33
C PRO A 162 50.00 -17.15 3.78
N GLU A 163 50.25 -17.27 5.06
CA GLU A 163 50.56 -18.57 5.67
C GLU A 163 49.31 -19.20 6.26
N GLU A 164 48.98 -20.36 5.72
CA GLU A 164 48.06 -21.39 6.13
C GLU A 164 47.84 -21.44 7.66
N GLY A 165 46.64 -21.06 8.07
CA GLY A 165 46.09 -21.31 9.42
C GLY A 165 44.63 -21.78 9.23
N GLU A 166 44.52 -23.10 8.95
CA GLU A 166 43.27 -23.84 9.11
C GLU A 166 42.92 -23.92 10.61
N ASP A 167 41.63 -23.81 10.90
CA ASP A 167 40.97 -24.31 12.10
C ASP A 167 41.01 -23.45 13.38
N ASP A 168 39.89 -22.72 13.58
CA ASP A 168 39.19 -22.72 14.89
C ASP A 168 37.85 -21.90 14.89
N GLU A 169 37.31 -21.49 13.73
CA GLU A 169 36.00 -20.73 13.67
C GLU A 169 34.74 -21.61 13.86
N ALA A 170 34.86 -22.87 14.16
CA ALA A 170 33.76 -23.84 14.08
C ALA A 170 32.95 -24.03 15.37
N ASN A 171 32.94 -23.09 16.36
CA ASN A 171 32.14 -23.31 17.58
C ASN A 171 31.76 -22.04 18.37
N GLU A 172 31.74 -20.86 17.78
CA GLU A 172 31.17 -19.70 18.47
C GLU A 172 29.64 -19.59 18.17
N ALA A 173 28.83 -19.43 19.23
CA ALA A 173 27.41 -19.21 19.10
C ALA A 173 27.14 -17.91 18.29
N PRO A 174 26.09 -17.86 17.42
CA PRO A 174 25.77 -16.65 16.66
C PRO A 174 25.66 -15.43 17.57
N ARG A 175 26.34 -14.34 17.22
CA ARG A 175 26.27 -13.05 17.92
C ARG A 175 25.36 -12.09 17.14
N THR A 176 24.84 -11.07 17.81
CA THR A 176 24.33 -9.88 17.15
C THR A 176 25.52 -9.09 16.63
N ASP A 177 25.39 -8.40 15.52
CA ASP A 177 26.40 -7.45 15.06
C ASP A 177 26.69 -6.43 16.17
N ASP A 178 27.94 -5.92 16.21
CA ASP A 178 28.30 -4.93 17.19
C ASP A 178 27.38 -3.69 17.08
N GLY A 179 27.00 -3.14 18.23
CA GLY A 179 26.07 -2.00 18.26
C GLY A 179 26.80 -0.67 18.03
N SER A 180 26.08 0.29 17.51
CA SER A 180 26.57 1.64 17.22
C SER A 180 26.29 2.65 18.34
N SER A 181 26.72 3.91 18.18
CA SER A 181 26.41 5.01 19.13
C SER A 181 24.99 5.53 18.96
N LEU A 182 24.17 5.42 20.02
CA LEU A 182 22.85 6.07 20.11
C LEU A 182 23.00 7.45 20.77
N VAL A 183 22.39 8.49 20.18
CA VAL A 183 22.38 9.84 20.75
C VAL A 183 20.94 10.23 21.11
N LEU A 184 20.73 10.56 22.40
CA LEU A 184 19.48 11.19 22.87
C LEU A 184 19.70 12.69 22.91
N ARG A 185 18.86 13.46 22.18
CA ARG A 185 18.94 14.93 22.08
C ARG A 185 17.68 15.57 22.62
N GLU A 186 17.82 16.55 23.53
CA GLU A 186 16.76 17.47 23.93
C GLU A 186 16.55 18.54 22.84
N LEU A 187 15.36 18.67 22.29
CA LEU A 187 15.07 19.62 21.22
C LEU A 187 15.15 21.07 21.66
N SER A 188 14.65 21.38 22.86
CA SER A 188 14.62 22.76 23.38
C SER A 188 15.99 23.34 23.74
N SER A 189 16.88 22.52 24.31
CA SER A 189 18.20 22.96 24.79
C SER A 189 19.35 22.62 23.84
N GLY A 190 19.15 21.61 22.98
CA GLY A 190 20.19 21.03 22.13
C GLY A 190 21.21 20.18 22.91
N GLN A 191 20.93 19.81 24.16
CA GLN A 191 21.81 18.92 24.92
C GLN A 191 21.74 17.50 24.37
N GLU A 192 22.89 16.82 24.33
CA GLU A 192 23.03 15.47 23.83
C GLU A 192 23.65 14.56 24.90
N GLN A 193 23.18 13.31 24.96
CA GLN A 193 23.73 12.22 25.73
C GLN A 193 23.91 11.03 24.79
N SER A 194 25.12 10.41 24.82
CA SER A 194 25.46 9.28 23.95
C SER A 194 25.55 7.99 24.74
N PHE A 195 25.17 6.88 24.08
CA PHE A 195 25.24 5.51 24.57
C PHE A 195 25.92 4.67 23.49
N GLU A 196 26.91 3.87 23.87
CA GLU A 196 27.70 3.06 22.95
C GLU A 196 27.13 1.64 22.82
N ASN A 197 27.45 0.95 21.74
CA ASN A 197 27.09 -0.44 21.46
C ASN A 197 25.58 -0.70 21.38
N VAL A 198 24.79 0.26 20.92
CA VAL A 198 23.33 0.14 20.82
C VAL A 198 22.94 -0.51 19.50
N VAL A 199 22.09 -1.55 19.57
CA VAL A 199 21.57 -2.30 18.40
C VAL A 199 20.16 -1.84 18.04
N SER A 200 19.29 -1.70 19.04
CA SER A 200 17.89 -1.24 18.83
C SER A 200 17.44 -0.36 20.00
N TYR A 201 16.46 0.47 19.76
CA TYR A 201 15.93 1.40 20.75
C TYR A 201 14.49 1.78 20.44
N ASP A 202 13.73 2.12 21.50
CA ASP A 202 12.35 2.55 21.38
C ASP A 202 11.92 3.42 22.58
N PHE A 203 10.96 4.32 22.38
CA PHE A 203 10.42 5.20 23.40
C PHE A 203 9.10 4.68 23.97
N ALA A 204 8.84 4.98 25.24
CA ALA A 204 7.46 5.04 25.71
C ALA A 204 6.71 6.18 24.99
N ALA A 205 5.43 5.99 24.66
CA ALA A 205 4.65 6.96 23.88
C ALA A 205 4.64 8.35 24.51
N ASP A 206 4.53 8.43 25.86
CA ASP A 206 4.54 9.67 26.62
C ASP A 206 5.95 10.30 26.80
N GLY A 207 6.99 9.66 26.24
CA GLY A 207 8.38 10.09 26.37
C GLY A 207 8.96 9.91 27.78
N SER A 208 8.30 9.18 28.69
CA SER A 208 8.79 8.98 30.08
C SER A 208 10.10 8.22 30.15
N SER A 209 10.35 7.30 29.22
CA SER A 209 11.56 6.48 29.14
C SER A 209 11.96 6.20 27.70
N LEU A 210 13.27 6.03 27.47
CA LEU A 210 13.86 5.45 26.28
C LEU A 210 14.48 4.10 26.69
N PHE A 211 14.15 3.03 25.98
CA PHE A 211 14.80 1.72 26.14
C PHE A 211 15.72 1.45 24.97
N PHE A 212 16.82 0.71 25.22
CA PHE A 212 17.69 0.24 24.16
C PHE A 212 18.33 -1.09 24.50
N THR A 213 18.63 -1.88 23.46
CA THR A 213 19.46 -3.09 23.54
C THR A 213 20.89 -2.74 23.18
N SER A 214 21.84 -3.44 23.80
CA SER A 214 23.27 -3.23 23.56
C SER A 214 23.97 -4.56 23.28
N SER A 215 24.95 -4.53 22.35
CA SER A 215 25.82 -5.65 21.98
C SER A 215 27.25 -5.11 21.76
N GLY A 216 28.27 -5.78 22.34
CA GLY A 216 29.66 -5.36 22.20
C GLY A 216 30.59 -6.58 21.99
N ASP A 217 31.79 -6.32 21.49
CA ASP A 217 32.77 -7.31 21.00
C ASP A 217 33.03 -8.51 21.95
N ASP A 218 33.04 -8.25 23.26
CA ASP A 218 33.38 -9.27 24.28
C ASP A 218 32.15 -9.74 25.07
N GLY A 219 30.92 -9.32 24.69
CA GLY A 219 29.66 -9.62 25.40
C GLY A 219 29.52 -8.93 26.76
N ALA A 220 30.50 -8.13 27.19
CA ALA A 220 30.40 -7.42 28.46
C ALA A 220 29.41 -6.25 28.46
N ALA A 221 29.12 -5.71 27.28
CA ALA A 221 28.17 -4.64 27.08
C ALA A 221 26.74 -5.14 26.75
N ASP A 222 26.57 -6.47 26.55
CA ASP A 222 25.28 -7.02 26.13
C ASP A 222 24.20 -6.82 27.19
N GLY A 223 23.02 -6.31 26.78
CA GLY A 223 21.93 -6.10 27.73
C GLY A 223 20.81 -5.23 27.20
N VAL A 224 19.89 -4.93 28.12
CA VAL A 224 18.78 -3.97 27.92
C VAL A 224 18.89 -2.89 28.99
N PHE A 225 18.75 -1.66 28.57
CA PHE A 225 18.90 -0.47 29.40
C PHE A 225 17.68 0.44 29.27
N GLU A 226 17.40 1.19 30.35
CA GLU A 226 16.36 2.22 30.42
C GLU A 226 16.98 3.59 30.71
N VAL A 227 16.52 4.61 30.02
CA VAL A 227 16.86 6.02 30.27
C VAL A 227 15.59 6.77 30.65
N PRO A 228 15.25 6.87 31.95
CA PRO A 228 14.11 7.65 32.41
C PRO A 228 14.28 9.12 32.06
N SER A 229 13.18 9.84 31.83
CA SER A 229 13.22 11.27 31.55
C SER A 229 13.89 12.04 32.69
N GLY A 230 15.02 12.71 32.37
CA GLY A 230 15.81 13.48 33.36
C GLY A 230 16.56 12.62 34.39
N GLY A 231 16.60 11.28 34.20
CA GLY A 231 17.30 10.32 35.06
C GLY A 231 18.62 9.80 34.47
N PRO A 232 19.43 9.07 35.26
CA PRO A 232 20.57 8.34 34.76
C PRO A 232 20.12 7.07 34.02
N VAL A 233 21.03 6.47 33.24
CA VAL A 233 20.82 5.13 32.66
C VAL A 233 20.67 4.10 33.78
N GLU A 234 19.64 3.24 33.63
CA GLU A 234 19.40 2.11 34.54
C GLU A 234 19.56 0.79 33.79
N GLU A 235 20.22 -0.19 34.40
CA GLU A 235 20.37 -1.53 33.85
C GLU A 235 19.08 -2.32 34.10
N VAL A 236 18.36 -2.67 33.03
CA VAL A 236 17.20 -3.56 33.11
C VAL A 236 17.64 -5.02 33.24
N THR A 237 18.62 -5.40 32.41
CA THR A 237 19.33 -6.70 32.48
C THR A 237 20.60 -6.65 31.68
N THR A 238 21.62 -7.40 32.10
CA THR A 238 22.91 -7.56 31.43
C THR A 238 23.35 -9.01 31.41
N GLY A 239 24.28 -9.34 30.53
CA GLY A 239 24.91 -10.66 30.41
C GLY A 239 25.05 -11.03 28.94
N GLU A 240 26.12 -11.77 28.64
CA GLU A 240 26.45 -12.19 27.29
C GLU A 240 25.28 -12.91 26.62
N GLY A 241 24.81 -12.39 25.46
CA GLY A 241 23.68 -12.94 24.71
C GLY A 241 23.12 -11.95 23.69
N ARG A 242 22.28 -12.46 22.79
CA ARG A 242 21.49 -11.62 21.87
C ARG A 242 20.26 -11.08 22.60
N TYR A 243 19.98 -9.79 22.41
CA TYR A 243 18.80 -9.10 22.90
C TYR A 243 18.10 -8.47 21.71
N ILE A 244 17.01 -9.09 21.29
CA ILE A 244 16.33 -8.75 20.03
C ILE A 244 14.85 -8.48 20.25
N GLN A 245 14.20 -7.87 19.23
CA GLN A 245 12.77 -7.57 19.24
C GLN A 245 12.32 -6.78 20.48
N LEU A 246 13.10 -5.76 20.84
CA LEU A 246 12.71 -4.81 21.89
C LEU A 246 11.47 -4.03 21.42
N VAL A 247 10.43 -4.06 22.26
CA VAL A 247 9.21 -3.28 22.10
C VAL A 247 8.84 -2.60 23.40
N VAL A 248 8.29 -1.40 23.33
CA VAL A 248 7.87 -0.61 24.49
C VAL A 248 6.38 -0.32 24.41
N SER A 249 5.64 -0.54 25.51
CA SER A 249 4.23 -0.18 25.59
C SER A 249 4.03 1.30 25.77
N ASP A 250 2.82 1.79 25.50
CA ASP A 250 2.44 3.19 25.75
C ASP A 250 2.73 3.64 27.21
N GLU A 251 2.61 2.71 28.17
CA GLU A 251 2.85 2.94 29.60
C GLU A 251 4.33 2.81 30.04
N GLY A 252 5.25 2.54 29.09
CA GLY A 252 6.70 2.42 29.39
C GLY A 252 7.11 1.07 29.98
N LEU A 253 6.42 0.00 29.62
CA LEU A 253 6.88 -1.38 29.87
C LEU A 253 7.64 -1.88 28.64
N ALA A 254 8.80 -2.53 28.83
CA ALA A 254 9.54 -3.14 27.75
C ALA A 254 9.33 -4.67 27.72
N ALA A 255 9.30 -5.24 26.49
CA ALA A 255 9.39 -6.67 26.27
C ALA A 255 10.45 -6.96 25.20
N PHE A 256 11.16 -8.08 25.32
CA PHE A 256 12.24 -8.47 24.41
C PHE A 256 12.52 -9.96 24.47
N LEU A 257 13.20 -10.48 23.46
CA LEU A 257 13.72 -11.85 23.43
C LEU A 257 15.22 -11.86 23.72
N THR A 258 15.69 -12.90 24.43
CA THR A 258 17.13 -13.13 24.65
C THR A 258 17.46 -14.62 24.72
N ASP A 259 18.64 -15.00 24.21
CA ASP A 259 19.20 -16.34 24.33
C ASP A 259 20.21 -16.46 25.50
N ARG A 260 20.42 -15.43 26.30
CA ARG A 260 21.38 -15.30 27.39
C ARG A 260 21.46 -16.54 28.28
N ASP A 261 20.34 -17.17 28.59
CA ASP A 261 20.27 -18.29 29.54
C ASP A 261 20.50 -19.66 28.88
N ASP A 262 20.63 -19.74 27.56
CA ASP A 262 20.78 -20.98 26.78
C ASP A 262 21.87 -20.90 25.68
N ARG A 263 22.74 -19.90 25.75
CA ARG A 263 23.70 -19.53 24.71
C ARG A 263 24.76 -20.61 24.44
N ASP A 264 25.18 -21.34 25.43
CA ASP A 264 26.26 -22.37 25.32
C ASP A 264 25.87 -23.60 24.45
N ARG A 265 24.70 -23.54 23.79
CA ARG A 265 24.24 -24.66 22.97
C ARG A 265 24.57 -24.41 21.50
N GLU A 266 24.75 -25.50 20.75
CA GLU A 266 24.90 -25.50 19.29
C GLU A 266 23.77 -24.76 18.56
N ALA A 267 22.53 -24.78 19.12
CA ALA A 267 21.40 -23.99 18.69
C ALA A 267 20.78 -23.25 19.89
N PRO A 268 21.16 -21.99 20.15
CA PRO A 268 20.63 -21.17 21.23
C PRO A 268 19.11 -21.03 21.17
N ARG A 269 18.45 -20.93 22.33
CA ARG A 269 17.00 -20.80 22.44
C ARG A 269 16.66 -19.50 23.10
N PHE A 270 15.66 -18.84 22.57
CA PHE A 270 15.17 -17.57 23.13
C PHE A 270 14.22 -17.78 24.29
N SER A 271 14.26 -16.82 25.21
CA SER A 271 13.28 -16.62 26.27
C SER A 271 12.70 -15.22 26.16
N LEU A 272 11.41 -15.09 26.48
CA LEU A 272 10.73 -13.79 26.55
C LEU A 272 10.93 -13.19 27.93
N TYR A 273 11.38 -11.94 27.96
CA TYR A 273 11.51 -11.12 29.14
C TYR A 273 10.64 -9.88 29.06
N THR A 274 10.16 -9.39 30.21
CA THR A 274 9.50 -8.08 30.34
C THR A 274 10.17 -7.27 31.44
N SER A 275 10.18 -5.92 31.30
CA SER A 275 10.62 -5.03 32.38
C SER A 275 9.46 -4.74 33.33
N ALA A 276 9.76 -4.62 34.62
CA ALA A 276 8.86 -4.09 35.61
C ALA A 276 9.67 -3.33 36.68
N GLY A 277 9.52 -2.00 36.73
CA GLY A 277 10.23 -1.17 37.70
C GLY A 277 11.75 -1.26 37.57
N GLY A 278 12.28 -1.21 36.34
CA GLY A 278 13.72 -1.22 36.07
C GLY A 278 14.40 -2.59 36.21
N THR A 279 13.66 -3.71 36.24
CA THR A 279 14.25 -5.06 36.35
C THR A 279 13.57 -6.02 35.39
N ALA A 280 14.35 -6.82 34.66
CA ALA A 280 13.84 -7.86 33.77
C ALA A 280 13.30 -9.07 34.54
N ILE A 281 12.17 -9.58 34.04
CA ILE A 281 11.48 -10.77 34.57
C ILE A 281 11.39 -11.80 33.43
N ASP A 282 11.93 -13.02 33.66
CA ASP A 282 11.73 -14.17 32.75
C ASP A 282 10.23 -14.57 32.76
N ARG A 283 9.60 -14.50 31.58
CA ARG A 283 8.16 -14.75 31.40
C ARG A 283 7.88 -16.04 30.67
N ALA A 284 8.60 -16.32 29.58
CA ALA A 284 8.37 -17.53 28.78
C ALA A 284 9.68 -18.11 28.25
N ARG A 285 9.81 -19.44 28.35
CA ARG A 285 10.93 -20.21 27.79
C ARG A 285 10.49 -21.62 27.45
N LEU A 286 11.40 -22.43 26.89
CA LEU A 286 11.13 -23.85 26.66
C LEU A 286 10.65 -24.53 27.95
N GLY A 287 9.46 -25.14 27.90
CA GLY A 287 8.84 -25.87 29.04
C GLY A 287 8.04 -24.98 29.98
N SER A 288 7.80 -23.70 29.68
CA SER A 288 6.86 -22.89 30.42
C SER A 288 5.44 -23.45 30.34
N ASP A 289 4.70 -23.36 31.44
CA ASP A 289 3.29 -23.71 31.48
C ASP A 289 2.52 -22.82 30.51
N GLY A 290 1.58 -23.39 29.74
CA GLY A 290 0.80 -22.69 28.69
C GLY A 290 1.37 -22.86 27.27
N LEU A 291 2.66 -23.24 27.11
CA LEU A 291 3.24 -23.56 25.81
C LEU A 291 3.11 -25.07 25.49
N PRO A 292 2.95 -25.46 24.21
CA PRO A 292 3.01 -26.85 23.81
C PRO A 292 4.35 -27.50 24.14
N VAL A 293 4.36 -28.82 24.34
CA VAL A 293 5.60 -29.55 24.67
C VAL A 293 6.62 -29.43 23.55
N GLY A 294 7.83 -28.98 23.90
CA GLY A 294 8.92 -28.77 22.95
C GLY A 294 8.92 -27.42 22.22
N TRP A 295 7.93 -26.57 22.50
CA TRP A 295 7.89 -25.22 21.92
C TRP A 295 8.60 -24.19 22.82
N ALA A 296 9.15 -23.16 22.18
CA ALA A 296 9.80 -22.04 22.83
C ALA A 296 9.51 -20.73 22.06
N PRO A 297 9.71 -19.55 22.67
CA PRO A 297 9.77 -18.30 21.95
C PRO A 297 10.82 -18.37 20.82
N SER A 298 10.54 -17.72 19.68
CA SER A 298 11.40 -17.77 18.48
C SER A 298 11.73 -16.38 17.99
N GLU A 299 12.97 -16.22 17.54
CA GLU A 299 13.47 -15.00 16.87
C GLU A 299 12.73 -14.67 15.59
N ASP A 300 12.14 -15.68 14.93
CA ASP A 300 11.36 -15.49 13.69
C ASP A 300 9.93 -14.97 13.95
N GLY A 301 9.48 -14.86 15.19
CA GLY A 301 8.13 -14.42 15.56
C GLY A 301 8.14 -13.05 16.21
N GLU A 302 7.23 -12.17 15.79
CA GLU A 302 7.09 -10.80 16.32
C GLU A 302 6.69 -10.77 17.79
N VAL A 303 7.26 -9.82 18.56
CA VAL A 303 6.82 -9.45 19.91
C VAL A 303 6.05 -8.14 19.83
N SER A 304 4.88 -8.08 20.48
CA SER A 304 4.08 -6.84 20.54
C SER A 304 3.24 -6.75 21.81
N PHE A 305 2.94 -5.53 22.24
CA PHE A 305 1.98 -5.29 23.32
C PHE A 305 0.56 -5.15 22.77
N SER A 306 -0.44 -5.46 23.61
CA SER A 306 -1.78 -4.92 23.40
C SER A 306 -1.79 -3.41 23.68
N LYS A 307 -2.80 -2.68 23.17
CA LYS A 307 -2.88 -1.21 23.33
C LYS A 307 -2.88 -0.78 24.81
N SER A 308 -3.50 -1.54 25.70
CA SER A 308 -3.48 -1.28 27.15
C SER A 308 -2.16 -1.65 27.83
N GLY A 309 -1.24 -2.34 27.16
CA GLY A 309 -0.03 -2.90 27.78
C GLY A 309 -0.28 -4.07 28.74
N GLU A 310 -1.54 -4.53 28.88
CA GLU A 310 -1.86 -5.64 29.80
C GLU A 310 -1.46 -7.01 29.26
N ARG A 311 -1.16 -7.12 27.96
CA ARG A 311 -0.78 -8.36 27.28
C ARG A 311 0.43 -8.16 26.39
N VAL A 312 1.24 -9.26 26.29
CA VAL A 312 2.32 -9.37 25.30
C VAL A 312 2.02 -10.56 24.39
N PHE A 313 2.06 -10.33 23.09
CA PHE A 313 2.00 -11.37 22.07
C PHE A 313 3.44 -11.68 21.62
N PHE A 314 3.71 -12.94 21.36
CA PHE A 314 5.03 -13.38 20.91
C PHE A 314 4.95 -14.66 20.08
N GLY A 315 5.81 -14.79 19.10
CA GLY A 315 5.89 -15.98 18.26
C GLY A 315 6.56 -17.16 18.95
N THR A 316 5.98 -18.34 18.79
CA THR A 316 6.51 -19.60 19.34
C THR A 316 6.58 -20.66 18.26
N ARG A 317 7.52 -21.60 18.37
CA ARG A 317 7.60 -22.79 17.51
C ARG A 317 8.17 -23.99 18.21
N LEU A 318 8.00 -25.16 17.60
CA LEU A 318 8.74 -26.35 17.99
C LEU A 318 10.24 -26.07 17.79
N VAL A 319 11.05 -26.28 18.84
CA VAL A 319 12.49 -26.12 18.75
C VAL A 319 13.06 -27.07 17.69
N PRO A 320 13.71 -26.56 16.63
CA PRO A 320 14.24 -27.40 15.58
C PRO A 320 15.35 -28.32 16.12
N GLU A 321 15.45 -29.54 15.59
CA GLU A 321 16.62 -30.37 15.80
C GLU A 321 17.79 -29.84 14.95
N PRO A 322 19.03 -29.83 15.43
CA PRO A 322 20.18 -29.40 14.63
C PRO A 322 20.23 -30.17 13.31
N GLU A 323 20.40 -29.47 12.20
CA GLU A 323 20.61 -30.13 10.92
C GLU A 323 21.96 -30.85 10.93
N PRO A 324 22.03 -32.12 10.46
CA PRO A 324 23.31 -32.81 10.34
C PRO A 324 24.19 -32.05 9.33
N GLU A 325 25.44 -31.83 9.68
CA GLU A 325 26.45 -31.27 8.78
C GLU A 325 26.50 -32.07 7.47
N ASP A 326 26.20 -31.39 6.36
CA ASP A 326 26.30 -31.97 5.01
C ASP A 326 27.50 -31.36 4.26
N ASP A 327 28.67 -31.96 4.44
CA ASP A 327 29.94 -31.56 3.79
C ASP A 327 29.94 -31.80 2.25
N THR A 328 28.81 -32.19 1.66
CA THR A 328 28.74 -32.44 0.20
C THR A 328 28.84 -31.11 -0.55
N PRO A 329 29.86 -30.92 -1.41
CA PRO A 329 29.95 -29.72 -2.24
C PRO A 329 28.67 -29.47 -3.05
N ASP A 330 28.26 -28.18 -3.23
CA ASP A 330 27.01 -27.82 -3.90
C ASP A 330 26.86 -28.37 -5.30
N ASP A 331 27.96 -28.56 -6.03
CA ASP A 331 28.01 -29.14 -7.37
C ASP A 331 27.89 -30.71 -7.37
N GLU A 332 28.04 -31.34 -6.22
CA GLU A 332 27.85 -32.78 -6.02
C GLU A 332 26.51 -33.13 -5.37
N ARG A 333 25.73 -32.11 -4.87
CA ARG A 333 24.42 -32.33 -4.26
C ARG A 333 23.41 -32.72 -5.32
N VAL A 334 22.71 -33.84 -5.12
CA VAL A 334 21.64 -34.30 -5.98
C VAL A 334 20.33 -33.62 -5.58
N VAL A 335 19.85 -32.70 -6.39
CA VAL A 335 18.53 -32.05 -6.21
C VAL A 335 17.47 -32.85 -6.96
N VAL A 336 16.41 -33.27 -6.27
CA VAL A 336 15.28 -34.01 -6.85
C VAL A 336 13.98 -33.30 -6.50
N ASP A 337 13.28 -32.79 -7.51
CA ASP A 337 11.93 -32.26 -7.37
C ASP A 337 10.90 -33.37 -7.35
N ILE A 338 10.17 -33.49 -6.24
CA ILE A 338 9.11 -34.50 -6.10
C ILE A 338 7.75 -33.81 -6.24
N TRP A 339 6.99 -34.21 -7.26
CA TRP A 339 5.63 -33.73 -7.50
C TRP A 339 4.62 -34.79 -7.06
N ASN A 340 3.80 -34.46 -6.03
CA ASN A 340 2.77 -35.36 -5.53
C ASN A 340 1.39 -34.67 -5.64
N TRP A 341 0.44 -35.33 -6.29
CA TRP A 341 -0.91 -34.83 -6.50
C TRP A 341 -1.72 -34.63 -5.19
N LYS A 342 -1.25 -35.17 -4.07
CA LYS A 342 -1.87 -35.00 -2.74
C LYS A 342 -1.29 -33.83 -1.94
N ASP A 343 -0.22 -33.23 -2.40
CA ASP A 343 0.38 -32.12 -1.71
C ASP A 343 -0.61 -30.93 -1.61
N PRO A 344 -0.60 -30.19 -0.52
CA PRO A 344 -1.49 -29.04 -0.35
C PRO A 344 -1.24 -27.93 -1.36
N PHE A 345 0.00 -27.74 -1.77
CA PHE A 345 0.44 -26.80 -2.79
C PHE A 345 1.26 -27.48 -3.86
N LEU A 346 1.32 -26.87 -5.05
CA LEU A 346 2.22 -27.32 -6.12
C LEU A 346 3.68 -27.18 -5.69
N GLN A 347 4.55 -28.10 -6.15
CA GLN A 347 5.95 -28.07 -5.82
C GLN A 347 6.63 -26.69 -6.05
N PRO A 348 6.39 -25.94 -7.16
CA PRO A 348 6.97 -24.61 -7.30
C PRO A 348 6.46 -23.60 -6.27
N MET A 349 5.24 -23.75 -5.74
CA MET A 349 4.74 -22.93 -4.64
C MET A 349 5.48 -23.26 -3.35
N GLN A 350 5.70 -24.55 -3.09
CA GLN A 350 6.44 -25.01 -1.91
C GLN A 350 7.87 -24.50 -1.91
N LEU A 351 8.55 -24.47 -3.06
CA LEU A 351 9.91 -23.93 -3.18
C LEU A 351 9.97 -22.44 -2.81
N LEU A 352 9.01 -21.63 -3.32
CA LEU A 352 8.95 -20.19 -3.02
C LEU A 352 8.58 -19.89 -1.56
N GLN A 353 7.91 -20.81 -0.88
CA GLN A 353 7.46 -20.65 0.51
C GLN A 353 8.36 -21.39 1.50
N ALA A 354 9.43 -22.06 1.03
CA ALA A 354 10.22 -22.94 1.87
C ALA A 354 10.91 -22.21 3.03
N GLU A 355 11.40 -21.00 2.80
CA GLU A 355 12.05 -20.17 3.82
C GLU A 355 11.03 -19.67 4.83
N ASP A 356 9.92 -19.08 4.38
CA ASP A 356 8.81 -18.63 5.25
C ASP A 356 8.28 -19.79 6.12
N GLU A 357 8.18 -20.99 5.55
CA GLU A 357 7.69 -22.17 6.31
C GLU A 357 8.72 -22.69 7.30
N ARG A 358 10.04 -22.50 7.07
CA ARG A 358 11.08 -22.83 8.06
C ARG A 358 11.07 -21.85 9.23
N GLY A 359 10.88 -20.56 8.95
CA GLY A 359 10.76 -19.50 9.96
C GLY A 359 9.36 -19.41 10.59
N ARG A 360 8.39 -20.28 10.25
CA ARG A 360 7.02 -20.18 10.72
C ARG A 360 6.91 -20.28 12.22
N THR A 361 6.26 -19.28 12.81
CA THR A 361 5.90 -19.23 14.23
C THR A 361 4.39 -19.20 14.42
N TYR A 362 3.98 -19.36 15.66
CA TYR A 362 2.61 -19.39 16.10
C TYR A 362 2.46 -18.50 17.34
N SER A 363 1.53 -17.55 17.29
CA SER A 363 1.35 -16.54 18.33
C SER A 363 0.86 -17.16 19.63
N ALA A 364 1.53 -16.78 20.73
CA ALA A 364 1.10 -16.99 22.11
C ALA A 364 0.89 -15.64 22.80
N MET A 365 0.06 -15.59 23.81
CA MET A 365 -0.25 -14.42 24.63
C MET A 365 0.24 -14.64 26.05
N LEU A 366 0.90 -13.64 26.61
CA LEU A 366 1.26 -13.52 28.03
C LEU A 366 0.35 -12.45 28.66
N ASP A 367 -0.36 -12.80 29.71
CA ASP A 367 -1.06 -11.84 30.58
C ASP A 367 -0.08 -11.24 31.60
N MET A 368 0.07 -9.92 31.57
CA MET A 368 1.12 -9.21 32.34
C MET A 368 0.85 -9.24 33.85
N GLU A 369 -0.40 -9.25 34.29
CA GLU A 369 -0.78 -9.26 35.70
C GLU A 369 -0.61 -10.64 36.32
N SER A 370 -1.20 -11.68 35.72
CA SER A 370 -1.17 -13.06 36.24
C SER A 370 0.11 -13.81 35.92
N GLY A 371 0.79 -13.47 34.81
CA GLY A 371 1.89 -14.22 34.24
C GLY A 371 1.46 -15.52 33.54
N GLU A 372 0.15 -15.70 33.28
CA GLU A 372 -0.35 -16.86 32.54
C GLU A 372 -0.05 -16.73 31.04
N ILE A 373 0.37 -17.84 30.42
CA ILE A 373 0.64 -17.93 28.98
C ILE A 373 -0.46 -18.75 28.33
N VAL A 374 -0.96 -18.28 27.20
CA VAL A 374 -1.97 -18.95 26.38
C VAL A 374 -1.48 -19.08 24.94
N GLN A 375 -1.32 -20.31 24.45
CA GLN A 375 -1.05 -20.56 23.03
C GLN A 375 -2.34 -20.30 22.23
N LEU A 376 -2.32 -19.28 21.36
CA LEU A 376 -3.46 -18.88 20.53
C LEU A 376 -3.44 -19.60 19.19
N GLU A 377 -2.35 -19.55 18.47
CA GLU A 377 -2.14 -20.22 17.19
C GLU A 377 -1.49 -21.59 17.37
N THR A 378 -1.75 -22.48 16.44
CA THR A 378 -1.15 -23.82 16.39
C THR A 378 -1.09 -24.29 14.93
N GLU A 379 -0.42 -25.40 14.68
CA GLU A 379 -0.41 -26.04 13.37
C GLU A 379 -1.81 -26.27 12.78
N ASP A 380 -2.84 -26.56 13.61
CA ASP A 380 -4.22 -26.78 13.18
C ASP A 380 -5.00 -25.47 12.96
N LEU A 381 -4.62 -24.38 13.65
CA LEU A 381 -5.21 -23.05 13.53
C LEU A 381 -4.10 -22.01 13.39
N PRO A 382 -3.55 -21.82 12.18
CA PRO A 382 -2.32 -21.08 11.97
C PRO A 382 -2.47 -19.56 12.01
N THR A 383 -3.69 -19.02 12.13
CA THR A 383 -3.92 -17.59 12.18
C THR A 383 -5.00 -17.24 13.19
N VAL A 384 -4.68 -16.34 14.12
CA VAL A 384 -5.62 -15.83 15.15
C VAL A 384 -5.43 -14.32 15.27
N ALA A 385 -6.49 -13.56 14.99
CA ALA A 385 -6.51 -12.11 15.12
C ALA A 385 -7.31 -11.72 16.38
N VAL A 386 -6.66 -11.08 17.36
CA VAL A 386 -7.29 -10.57 18.58
C VAL A 386 -7.90 -9.20 18.29
N GLY A 387 -9.15 -8.98 18.67
CA GLY A 387 -9.83 -7.70 18.53
C GLY A 387 -9.36 -6.64 19.52
N GLU A 388 -9.92 -5.42 19.42
CA GLU A 388 -9.66 -4.30 20.33
C GLU A 388 -8.14 -4.00 20.48
N ASN A 389 -7.41 -4.00 19.36
CA ASN A 389 -5.96 -3.78 19.34
C ASN A 389 -5.18 -4.68 20.33
N GLY A 390 -5.61 -5.97 20.44
CA GLY A 390 -5.02 -6.97 21.32
C GLY A 390 -5.68 -7.10 22.70
N ASP A 391 -6.57 -6.18 23.09
CA ASP A 391 -7.23 -6.19 24.41
C ASP A 391 -8.51 -7.02 24.43
N GLY A 392 -9.03 -7.44 23.28
CA GLY A 392 -10.23 -8.22 23.18
C GLY A 392 -10.19 -9.55 23.93
N SER A 393 -11.34 -9.95 24.49
CA SER A 393 -11.48 -11.26 25.15
C SER A 393 -11.74 -12.41 24.18
N ILE A 394 -12.13 -12.06 22.93
CA ILE A 394 -12.42 -12.98 21.82
C ILE A 394 -11.52 -12.62 20.65
N ALA A 395 -10.98 -13.65 19.99
CA ALA A 395 -10.23 -13.53 18.75
C ALA A 395 -10.90 -14.31 17.61
N LEU A 396 -10.62 -13.92 16.37
CA LEU A 396 -11.03 -14.63 15.18
C LEU A 396 -9.92 -15.55 14.71
N GLY A 397 -10.14 -16.86 14.79
CA GLY A 397 -9.25 -17.86 14.24
C GLY A 397 -9.61 -18.22 12.81
N THR A 398 -8.61 -18.43 11.97
CA THR A 398 -8.77 -18.78 10.55
C THR A 398 -7.88 -19.96 10.18
N SER A 399 -8.45 -20.98 9.50
CA SER A 399 -7.70 -22.13 9.00
C SER A 399 -8.05 -22.43 7.54
N ASN A 400 -7.06 -22.45 6.67
CA ASN A 400 -7.19 -22.80 5.24
C ASN A 400 -6.71 -24.21 4.90
N LEU A 401 -6.28 -24.97 5.90
CA LEU A 401 -5.56 -26.25 5.72
C LEU A 401 -6.31 -27.25 4.87
N ALA A 402 -7.63 -27.35 5.05
CA ALA A 402 -8.49 -28.28 4.33
C ALA A 402 -8.66 -27.93 2.84
N TYR A 403 -8.35 -26.68 2.46
CA TYR A 403 -8.70 -26.11 1.14
C TYR A 403 -7.49 -25.66 0.31
N ARG A 404 -6.28 -25.87 0.80
CA ARG A 404 -5.04 -25.35 0.16
C ARG A 404 -4.90 -25.77 -1.32
N GLN A 405 -5.33 -26.98 -1.69
CA GLN A 405 -5.29 -27.43 -3.09
C GLN A 405 -6.20 -26.61 -4.02
N LEU A 406 -7.33 -26.09 -3.52
CA LEU A 406 -8.32 -25.38 -4.32
C LEU A 406 -7.78 -24.08 -4.94
N VAL A 407 -6.74 -23.49 -4.36
CA VAL A 407 -6.12 -22.27 -4.88
C VAL A 407 -5.66 -22.40 -6.34
N SER A 408 -5.35 -23.61 -6.79
CA SER A 408 -4.86 -23.87 -8.15
C SER A 408 -5.95 -23.75 -9.23
N TRP A 409 -7.22 -23.96 -8.91
CA TRP A 409 -8.30 -23.96 -9.92
C TRP A 409 -9.61 -23.33 -9.51
N ASP A 410 -9.86 -23.14 -8.20
CA ASP A 410 -11.12 -22.57 -7.72
C ASP A 410 -10.85 -21.25 -6.97
N GLY A 411 -10.36 -21.31 -5.72
CA GLY A 411 -10.11 -20.13 -4.92
C GLY A 411 -9.57 -20.42 -3.54
N ARG A 412 -9.46 -19.38 -2.74
CA ARG A 412 -9.01 -19.46 -1.35
C ARG A 412 -10.23 -19.59 -0.45
N TYR A 413 -10.20 -20.58 0.42
CA TYR A 413 -11.26 -20.86 1.40
C TYR A 413 -10.66 -21.06 2.78
N SER A 414 -11.44 -20.73 3.81
CA SER A 414 -11.04 -20.90 5.20
C SER A 414 -12.23 -21.32 6.06
N ASP A 415 -11.94 -22.03 7.14
CA ASP A 415 -12.84 -22.21 8.27
C ASP A 415 -12.61 -21.10 9.28
N LEU A 416 -13.68 -20.64 9.94
CA LEU A 416 -13.65 -19.56 10.92
C LEU A 416 -13.98 -20.11 12.31
N PHE A 417 -13.21 -19.64 13.30
CA PHE A 417 -13.33 -20.04 14.70
C PHE A 417 -13.38 -18.80 15.60
N LEU A 418 -14.16 -18.84 16.67
CA LEU A 418 -13.99 -17.95 17.80
C LEU A 418 -12.99 -18.59 18.77
N VAL A 419 -12.02 -17.80 19.22
CA VAL A 419 -11.00 -18.20 20.18
C VAL A 419 -11.16 -17.36 21.45
N ASP A 420 -11.32 -17.98 22.60
CA ASP A 420 -11.27 -17.30 23.91
C ASP A 420 -9.79 -17.04 24.24
N VAL A 421 -9.39 -15.77 24.26
CA VAL A 421 -8.00 -15.35 24.42
C VAL A 421 -7.45 -15.75 25.80
N ARG A 422 -8.31 -15.89 26.83
CA ARG A 422 -7.89 -16.23 28.21
C ARG A 422 -7.48 -17.70 28.39
N ASN A 423 -7.87 -18.60 27.49
CA ASN A 423 -7.63 -20.03 27.67
C ASN A 423 -7.39 -20.81 26.36
N GLY A 424 -7.41 -20.14 25.20
CA GLY A 424 -7.17 -20.74 23.89
C GLY A 424 -8.28 -21.68 23.40
N SER A 425 -9.44 -21.74 24.11
CA SER A 425 -10.54 -22.61 23.68
C SER A 425 -11.20 -22.11 22.40
N ARG A 426 -11.60 -23.05 21.53
CA ARG A 426 -12.02 -22.76 20.15
C ARG A 426 -13.43 -23.23 19.87
N ARG A 427 -14.21 -22.44 19.12
CA ARG A 427 -15.55 -22.80 18.65
C ARG A 427 -15.67 -22.48 17.16
N GLY A 428 -15.84 -23.47 16.28
CA GLY A 428 -16.11 -23.27 14.87
C GLY A 428 -17.42 -22.50 14.65
N ILE A 429 -17.42 -21.52 13.77
CA ILE A 429 -18.59 -20.68 13.43
C ILE A 429 -18.97 -20.74 11.97
N ALA A 430 -18.03 -21.04 11.07
CA ALA A 430 -18.30 -21.18 9.65
C ALA A 430 -17.24 -22.06 9.01
N GLU A 431 -17.64 -22.80 7.97
CA GLU A 431 -16.75 -23.68 7.20
C GLU A 431 -16.74 -23.28 5.73
N MET A 432 -15.60 -23.45 5.06
CA MET A 432 -15.40 -23.24 3.63
C MET A 432 -15.85 -21.82 3.18
N ILE A 433 -15.44 -20.80 3.91
CA ILE A 433 -15.78 -19.41 3.60
C ILE A 433 -14.77 -18.84 2.60
N ARG A 434 -15.28 -18.31 1.48
CA ARG A 434 -14.44 -17.59 0.50
C ARG A 434 -14.23 -16.16 0.97
N GLY A 435 -12.98 -15.76 1.14
CA GLY A 435 -12.59 -14.39 1.51
C GLY A 435 -12.50 -14.11 3.02
N GLY A 436 -12.83 -15.08 3.90
CA GLY A 436 -12.66 -14.93 5.35
C GLY A 436 -13.77 -14.16 6.05
N GLY A 437 -13.48 -13.66 7.26
CA GLY A 437 -14.36 -12.86 8.12
C GLY A 437 -13.59 -11.77 8.86
N ASN A 438 -14.31 -10.83 9.45
CA ASN A 438 -13.75 -9.76 10.27
C ASN A 438 -14.48 -9.68 11.61
N LEU A 439 -13.70 -9.55 12.68
CA LEU A 439 -14.22 -9.27 14.02
C LEU A 439 -14.63 -7.79 14.10
N SER A 440 -15.74 -7.48 14.78
CA SER A 440 -16.10 -6.08 15.06
C SER A 440 -15.10 -5.47 16.06
N PRO A 441 -14.89 -4.13 16.06
CA PRO A 441 -13.95 -3.51 16.97
C PRO A 441 -14.22 -3.80 18.45
N GLY A 442 -15.48 -3.82 18.89
CA GLY A 442 -15.85 -4.19 20.27
C GLY A 442 -15.97 -5.71 20.49
N GLY A 443 -15.54 -6.54 19.53
CA GLY A 443 -15.48 -8.01 19.71
C GLY A 443 -16.82 -8.74 19.79
N SER A 444 -17.95 -8.05 19.61
CA SER A 444 -19.29 -8.65 19.80
C SER A 444 -19.77 -9.49 18.62
N TYR A 445 -19.20 -9.25 17.42
CA TYR A 445 -19.65 -9.89 16.18
C TYR A 445 -18.52 -10.26 15.23
N VAL A 446 -18.75 -11.28 14.40
CA VAL A 446 -17.95 -11.58 13.21
C VAL A 446 -18.81 -11.35 11.98
N THR A 447 -18.35 -10.48 11.07
CA THR A 447 -18.97 -10.27 9.76
C THR A 447 -18.24 -11.02 8.66
N ARG A 448 -18.99 -11.42 7.63
CA ARG A 448 -18.45 -11.99 6.41
C ARG A 448 -19.34 -11.69 5.20
N TRP A 449 -18.71 -11.51 4.07
CA TRP A 449 -19.38 -11.43 2.78
C TRP A 449 -19.47 -12.83 2.15
N ASP A 450 -20.65 -13.20 1.67
CA ASP A 450 -20.83 -14.39 0.85
C ASP A 450 -21.20 -13.98 -0.58
N GLY A 451 -20.24 -14.07 -1.50
CA GLY A 451 -20.42 -13.63 -2.89
C GLY A 451 -21.33 -14.56 -3.72
N PHE A 452 -21.54 -15.82 -3.29
CA PHE A 452 -22.47 -16.74 -3.94
C PHE A 452 -23.92 -16.46 -3.50
N GLU A 453 -24.13 -16.22 -2.19
CA GLU A 453 -25.42 -15.81 -1.62
C GLU A 453 -25.69 -14.32 -1.85
N LYS A 454 -24.65 -13.53 -2.24
CA LYS A 454 -24.72 -12.07 -2.48
C LYS A 454 -25.18 -11.29 -1.26
N ALA A 455 -24.70 -11.66 -0.09
CA ALA A 455 -25.19 -11.17 1.18
C ALA A 455 -24.08 -11.01 2.22
N TRP A 456 -24.27 -10.04 3.11
CA TRP A 456 -23.53 -9.92 4.36
C TRP A 456 -24.16 -10.79 5.45
N PHE A 457 -23.31 -11.52 6.13
CA PHE A 457 -23.65 -12.33 7.29
C PHE A 457 -22.96 -11.80 8.53
N VAL A 458 -23.62 -11.91 9.66
CA VAL A 458 -23.08 -11.62 10.99
C VAL A 458 -23.25 -12.83 11.90
N THR A 459 -22.24 -13.10 12.72
CA THR A 459 -22.27 -14.14 13.77
C THR A 459 -22.00 -13.47 15.12
N SER A 460 -22.91 -13.63 16.09
CA SER A 460 -22.68 -13.17 17.45
C SER A 460 -21.60 -14.01 18.14
N THR A 461 -20.60 -13.36 18.72
CA THR A 461 -19.51 -14.03 19.44
C THR A 461 -19.99 -14.68 20.74
N GLU A 462 -20.99 -14.11 21.38
CA GLU A 462 -21.60 -14.65 22.61
C GLU A 462 -22.39 -15.94 22.34
N THR A 463 -23.35 -15.86 21.41
CA THR A 463 -24.32 -16.98 21.20
C THR A 463 -23.86 -17.95 20.11
N GLY A 464 -23.07 -17.49 19.11
CA GLY A 464 -22.72 -18.21 17.88
C GLY A 464 -23.87 -18.23 16.86
N GLU A 465 -24.95 -17.48 17.07
CA GLU A 465 -26.03 -17.35 16.10
C GLU A 465 -25.55 -16.55 14.87
N THR A 466 -25.83 -17.09 13.69
CA THR A 466 -25.50 -16.42 12.41
C THR A 466 -26.79 -15.93 11.75
N LYS A 467 -26.77 -14.67 11.28
CA LYS A 467 -27.88 -14.04 10.55
C LYS A 467 -27.42 -13.48 9.21
N ASN A 468 -28.31 -13.49 8.22
CA ASN A 468 -28.13 -12.75 6.97
C ASN A 468 -28.63 -11.32 7.20
N LEU A 469 -27.68 -10.36 7.23
CA LEU A 469 -27.95 -8.94 7.51
C LEU A 469 -28.73 -8.26 6.40
N THR A 470 -28.42 -8.61 5.15
CA THR A 470 -28.95 -7.91 3.97
C THR A 470 -30.25 -8.51 3.43
N ALA A 471 -30.71 -9.65 3.99
CA ALA A 471 -31.96 -10.31 3.56
C ALA A 471 -33.22 -9.42 3.63
N PRO A 472 -33.39 -8.50 4.61
CA PRO A 472 -34.56 -7.63 4.68
C PRO A 472 -34.59 -6.56 3.60
N LEU A 473 -33.46 -6.26 2.96
CA LEU A 473 -33.28 -5.15 2.04
C LEU A 473 -33.50 -5.58 0.58
N ASN A 474 -34.21 -4.76 -0.19
CA ASN A 474 -34.47 -5.03 -1.61
C ASN A 474 -33.54 -4.20 -2.52
N VAL A 475 -32.24 -4.12 -2.14
CA VAL A 475 -31.18 -3.48 -2.91
C VAL A 475 -30.00 -4.42 -3.04
N PRO A 476 -29.26 -4.43 -4.15
CA PRO A 476 -28.07 -5.27 -4.31
C PRO A 476 -26.89 -4.68 -3.54
N PHE A 477 -26.26 -5.48 -2.70
CA PHE A 477 -25.00 -5.16 -2.02
C PHE A 477 -23.78 -5.73 -2.73
N HIS A 478 -23.99 -6.53 -3.79
CA HIS A 478 -22.93 -7.02 -4.68
C HIS A 478 -22.73 -6.08 -5.86
N ASP A 479 -21.52 -6.06 -6.38
CA ASP A 479 -21.20 -5.32 -7.61
C ASP A 479 -22.00 -5.90 -8.79
N ILE A 480 -23.00 -5.15 -9.24
CA ILE A 480 -23.87 -5.56 -10.37
C ILE A 480 -23.16 -5.50 -11.73
N LEU A 481 -21.99 -4.85 -11.79
CA LEU A 481 -21.15 -4.78 -12.99
C LEU A 481 -20.07 -5.85 -13.01
N ASP A 482 -19.95 -6.66 -11.97
CA ASP A 482 -19.02 -7.78 -11.91
C ASP A 482 -19.46 -8.88 -12.90
N ASP A 483 -18.66 -9.09 -13.92
CA ASP A 483 -18.92 -10.04 -15.02
C ASP A 483 -18.02 -11.30 -14.98
N HIS A 484 -17.44 -11.60 -13.80
CA HIS A 484 -16.66 -12.81 -13.58
C HIS A 484 -17.56 -14.00 -13.24
N PRO A 485 -17.22 -15.23 -13.70
CA PRO A 485 -17.94 -16.46 -13.31
C PRO A 485 -17.51 -16.97 -11.94
N ASP A 486 -17.51 -16.13 -10.93
CA ASP A 486 -17.03 -16.38 -9.59
C ASP A 486 -17.99 -15.83 -8.53
N ALA A 487 -17.68 -15.98 -7.25
CA ALA A 487 -18.34 -15.29 -6.16
C ALA A 487 -18.27 -13.76 -6.38
N LEU A 488 -19.44 -13.11 -6.45
CA LEU A 488 -19.50 -11.68 -6.73
C LEU A 488 -18.96 -10.85 -5.58
N ARG A 489 -18.28 -9.77 -5.89
CA ARG A 489 -17.74 -8.83 -4.88
C ARG A 489 -18.85 -7.98 -4.28
N SER A 490 -18.70 -7.61 -2.99
CA SER A 490 -19.54 -6.57 -2.39
C SER A 490 -19.10 -5.18 -2.80
N TYR A 491 -19.98 -4.21 -2.62
CA TYR A 491 -19.57 -2.80 -2.67
C TYR A 491 -18.76 -2.36 -1.44
N GLY A 492 -18.59 -3.24 -0.43
CA GLY A 492 -17.79 -3.00 0.78
C GLY A 492 -18.63 -2.57 1.99
N ALA A 493 -17.93 -2.17 3.03
CA ALA A 493 -18.49 -1.67 4.28
C ALA A 493 -17.63 -0.49 4.78
N ALA A 494 -18.23 0.42 5.53
CA ALA A 494 -17.50 1.47 6.24
C ALA A 494 -16.96 0.98 7.59
N GLY A 495 -17.59 -0.03 8.19
CA GLY A 495 -17.21 -0.54 9.51
C GLY A 495 -18.39 -0.63 10.46
N TRP A 496 -18.16 -0.35 11.72
CA TRP A 496 -19.14 -0.46 12.80
C TRP A 496 -19.35 0.90 13.47
N THR A 497 -20.53 1.13 13.98
CA THR A 497 -20.79 2.25 14.89
C THR A 497 -20.31 1.89 16.30
N GLU A 498 -20.14 2.90 17.16
CA GLU A 498 -19.68 2.74 18.55
C GLU A 498 -20.47 1.63 19.29
N GLY A 499 -19.74 0.83 20.06
CA GLY A 499 -20.31 -0.29 20.82
C GLY A 499 -20.84 -1.45 19.96
N ASP A 500 -20.44 -1.55 18.68
CA ASP A 500 -20.93 -2.54 17.71
C ASP A 500 -22.46 -2.50 17.51
N GLU A 501 -23.10 -1.33 17.70
CA GLU A 501 -24.57 -1.20 17.64
C GLU A 501 -25.11 -1.44 16.23
N ALA A 502 -24.40 -1.01 15.17
CA ALA A 502 -24.79 -1.24 13.79
C ALA A 502 -23.58 -1.47 12.88
N PHE A 503 -23.76 -2.36 11.89
CA PHE A 503 -22.80 -2.57 10.82
C PHE A 503 -23.14 -1.65 9.63
N VAL A 504 -22.16 -0.83 9.20
CA VAL A 504 -22.33 0.18 8.15
C VAL A 504 -21.80 -0.37 6.82
N VAL A 505 -22.69 -0.59 5.87
CA VAL A 505 -22.40 -1.21 4.57
C VAL A 505 -22.81 -0.34 3.41
N TYR A 506 -22.23 -0.64 2.24
CA TYR A 506 -22.49 0.07 1.00
C TYR A 506 -23.35 -0.75 0.04
N ASP A 507 -24.38 -0.12 -0.55
CA ASP A 507 -24.86 -0.55 -1.86
C ASP A 507 -24.10 0.20 -2.97
N GLN A 508 -24.54 0.13 -4.22
CA GLN A 508 -23.88 0.84 -5.33
C GLN A 508 -23.76 2.35 -5.05
N PHE A 509 -24.76 2.95 -4.44
CA PHE A 509 -24.92 4.39 -4.28
C PHE A 509 -24.88 4.85 -2.82
N ASP A 510 -25.69 4.20 -1.99
CA ASP A 510 -26.05 4.64 -0.65
C ASP A 510 -25.31 3.88 0.45
N ILE A 511 -25.37 4.43 1.66
CA ILE A 511 -24.79 3.92 2.91
C ILE A 511 -25.92 3.44 3.82
N TRP A 512 -25.77 2.26 4.39
CA TRP A 512 -26.77 1.61 5.21
C TRP A 512 -26.22 1.21 6.57
N ALA A 513 -26.91 1.55 7.66
CA ALA A 513 -26.68 1.01 8.99
C ALA A 513 -27.66 -0.13 9.25
N ILE A 514 -27.12 -1.30 9.66
CA ILE A 514 -27.91 -2.50 9.89
C ILE A 514 -27.62 -3.00 11.30
N ASP A 515 -28.68 -3.09 12.14
CA ASP A 515 -28.62 -3.72 13.44
C ASP A 515 -28.27 -5.22 13.29
N PRO A 516 -27.17 -5.70 13.88
CA PRO A 516 -26.70 -7.07 13.72
C PRO A 516 -27.69 -8.11 14.24
N MET A 517 -28.51 -7.77 15.22
CA MET A 517 -29.54 -8.67 15.80
C MET A 517 -30.91 -8.51 15.14
N GLY A 518 -31.11 -7.46 14.30
CA GLY A 518 -32.34 -7.18 13.59
C GLY A 518 -33.51 -6.81 14.53
N GLU A 519 -33.20 -6.16 15.66
CA GLU A 519 -34.18 -5.61 16.58
C GLU A 519 -34.78 -4.32 16.06
N THR A 520 -34.02 -3.61 15.25
CA THR A 520 -34.41 -2.39 14.54
C THR A 520 -34.38 -2.58 13.03
N ASP A 521 -35.20 -1.85 12.29
CA ASP A 521 -35.20 -1.87 10.82
C ASP A 521 -33.89 -1.24 10.28
N PRO A 522 -33.30 -1.79 9.19
CA PRO A 522 -32.16 -1.19 8.51
C PRO A 522 -32.44 0.27 8.09
N ARG A 523 -31.49 1.13 8.27
CA ARG A 523 -31.58 2.56 7.99
C ARG A 523 -30.66 2.98 6.84
N ASN A 524 -31.19 3.64 5.81
CA ASN A 524 -30.38 4.30 4.79
C ASN A 524 -29.87 5.63 5.38
N LEU A 525 -28.54 5.73 5.59
CA LEU A 525 -27.91 6.88 6.23
C LEU A 525 -27.85 8.09 5.30
N THR A 526 -27.77 7.88 3.99
CA THR A 526 -27.76 8.91 2.95
C THR A 526 -29.17 9.23 2.41
N GLU A 527 -30.22 8.72 3.08
CA GLU A 527 -31.64 8.96 2.79
C GLU A 527 -32.07 8.66 1.34
N GLY A 528 -31.27 7.89 0.59
CA GLY A 528 -31.53 7.52 -0.80
C GLY A 528 -31.03 8.56 -1.82
N LEU A 529 -30.39 9.64 -1.37
CA LEU A 529 -29.85 10.69 -2.23
C LEU A 529 -28.90 10.14 -3.29
N GLY A 530 -28.05 9.15 -2.91
CA GLY A 530 -27.11 8.53 -3.82
C GLY A 530 -27.80 7.92 -5.04
N ARG A 531 -28.84 7.14 -4.81
CA ARG A 531 -29.63 6.50 -5.88
C ARG A 531 -30.45 7.50 -6.70
N ASP A 532 -31.00 8.54 -6.06
CA ASP A 532 -31.80 9.55 -6.73
C ASP A 532 -30.95 10.46 -7.65
N THR A 533 -29.64 10.57 -7.38
CA THR A 533 -28.71 11.42 -8.14
C THR A 533 -27.63 10.63 -8.88
N ASP A 534 -27.75 9.30 -8.96
CA ASP A 534 -26.74 8.41 -9.55
C ASP A 534 -25.32 8.64 -8.98
N THR A 535 -25.23 9.03 -7.70
CA THR A 535 -24.00 9.37 -6.99
C THR A 535 -23.63 8.29 -5.99
N ARG A 536 -22.44 7.73 -6.11
CA ARG A 536 -21.86 6.77 -5.16
C ARG A 536 -21.25 7.51 -3.98
N PHE A 537 -21.75 7.27 -2.78
CA PHE A 537 -21.19 7.79 -1.52
C PHE A 537 -20.33 6.76 -0.81
N ARG A 538 -19.19 7.21 -0.27
CA ARG A 538 -18.27 6.41 0.56
C ARG A 538 -17.74 7.28 1.70
N VAL A 539 -17.72 6.75 2.91
CA VAL A 539 -17.16 7.43 4.08
C VAL A 539 -15.67 7.69 3.84
N ILE A 540 -15.21 8.89 4.17
CA ILE A 540 -13.81 9.24 4.25
C ILE A 540 -13.40 9.07 5.71
N ASP A 541 -12.46 8.18 5.96
CA ASP A 541 -11.85 8.01 7.27
C ASP A 541 -10.93 9.23 7.55
N MET A 542 -11.25 9.96 8.62
CA MET A 542 -10.52 11.16 9.04
C MET A 542 -9.75 10.95 10.34
N ASP A 543 -9.98 9.83 11.00
CA ASP A 543 -9.41 9.49 12.30
C ASP A 543 -9.11 7.99 12.34
N SER A 544 -7.89 7.62 11.94
CA SER A 544 -7.45 6.22 11.87
C SER A 544 -7.37 5.53 13.23
N ASP A 545 -7.33 6.31 14.32
CA ASP A 545 -7.24 5.78 15.69
C ASP A 545 -8.62 5.39 16.23
N ASN A 546 -9.69 5.92 15.64
CA ASN A 546 -11.05 5.56 15.98
C ASN A 546 -11.57 4.43 15.06
N PRO A 547 -11.72 3.20 15.55
CA PRO A 547 -12.16 2.07 14.73
C PRO A 547 -13.66 2.12 14.38
N PHE A 548 -14.40 3.11 14.85
CA PHE A 548 -15.84 3.23 14.69
C PHE A 548 -16.24 4.35 13.72
N VAL A 549 -17.33 4.11 12.99
CA VAL A 549 -17.99 5.14 12.19
C VAL A 549 -18.79 6.06 13.12
N PRO A 550 -18.48 7.36 13.19
CA PRO A 550 -19.18 8.26 14.10
C PRO A 550 -20.64 8.45 13.69
N THR A 551 -21.54 8.60 14.69
CA THR A 551 -22.96 8.84 14.49
C THR A 551 -23.46 10.17 15.04
N ASP A 552 -22.69 10.81 15.92
CA ASP A 552 -23.06 12.04 16.65
C ASP A 552 -22.24 13.28 16.20
N SER A 553 -21.29 13.08 15.31
CA SER A 553 -20.46 14.14 14.71
C SER A 553 -20.59 14.15 13.18
N ASP A 554 -20.00 15.14 12.54
CA ASP A 554 -19.99 15.27 11.09
C ASP A 554 -19.12 14.15 10.45
N VAL A 555 -19.66 13.50 9.44
CA VAL A 555 -19.00 12.48 8.61
C VAL A 555 -18.79 13.03 7.21
N TYR A 556 -17.57 12.93 6.71
CA TYR A 556 -17.25 13.36 5.35
C TYR A 556 -17.38 12.19 4.38
N LEU A 557 -17.96 12.48 3.21
CA LEU A 557 -18.25 11.49 2.18
C LEU A 557 -17.54 11.87 0.88
N ASN A 558 -16.84 10.92 0.29
CA ASN A 558 -16.48 10.99 -1.13
C ASN A 558 -17.73 10.70 -1.96
N ALA A 559 -17.98 11.56 -2.96
CA ALA A 559 -19.12 11.47 -3.87
C ALA A 559 -18.62 11.32 -5.32
N PHE A 560 -19.13 10.32 -6.04
CA PHE A 560 -18.78 10.06 -7.44
C PHE A 560 -20.04 9.81 -8.27
N GLU A 561 -20.34 10.69 -9.21
CA GLU A 561 -21.45 10.56 -10.15
C GLU A 561 -21.03 9.60 -11.29
N ILE A 562 -21.77 8.49 -11.44
CA ILE A 562 -21.30 7.35 -12.25
C ILE A 562 -21.38 7.56 -13.76
N TYR A 563 -22.21 8.50 -14.23
CA TYR A 563 -22.38 8.76 -15.67
C TYR A 563 -21.48 9.89 -16.17
N THR A 564 -21.39 11.00 -15.45
CA THR A 564 -20.56 12.17 -15.82
C THR A 564 -19.12 12.04 -15.34
N LYS A 565 -18.88 11.16 -14.35
CA LYS A 565 -17.60 10.97 -13.65
C LYS A 565 -17.20 12.16 -12.77
N ALA A 566 -18.12 13.10 -12.53
CA ALA A 566 -17.89 14.17 -11.58
C ALA A 566 -17.62 13.59 -10.18
N ASN A 567 -16.71 14.21 -9.44
CA ASN A 567 -16.31 13.76 -8.12
C ASN A 567 -16.32 14.95 -7.14
N GLY A 568 -16.42 14.68 -5.83
CA GLY A 568 -16.42 15.71 -4.82
C GLY A 568 -16.63 15.21 -3.41
N PHE A 569 -17.03 16.15 -2.55
CA PHE A 569 -17.21 15.89 -1.13
C PHE A 569 -18.59 16.33 -0.66
N TYR A 570 -19.15 15.52 0.25
CA TYR A 570 -20.36 15.80 1.00
C TYR A 570 -20.07 15.66 2.49
N ARG A 571 -20.92 16.26 3.31
CA ARG A 571 -20.91 16.15 4.76
C ARG A 571 -22.27 15.69 5.24
N ASP A 572 -22.31 14.77 6.18
CA ASP A 572 -23.52 14.19 6.73
C ASP A 572 -23.42 14.01 8.25
N ARG A 573 -24.54 13.71 8.90
CA ARG A 573 -24.62 13.21 10.27
C ARG A 573 -25.52 12.01 10.30
N PHE A 574 -24.96 10.90 10.69
CA PHE A 574 -25.66 9.61 10.66
C PHE A 574 -26.70 9.43 11.77
N ASP A 575 -27.01 10.49 12.52
CA ASP A 575 -28.14 10.59 13.45
C ASP A 575 -29.51 10.79 12.76
N GLY A 576 -29.53 11.06 11.44
CA GLY A 576 -30.74 11.35 10.66
C GLY A 576 -31.30 12.77 10.86
N ALA A 577 -30.48 13.70 11.35
CA ALA A 577 -30.90 15.09 11.57
C ALA A 577 -30.98 15.90 10.26
N ARG A 578 -30.28 15.48 9.22
CA ARG A 578 -30.25 16.18 7.90
C ARG A 578 -29.90 15.20 6.78
N GLU A 579 -30.27 15.56 5.54
CA GLU A 579 -29.75 14.90 4.33
C GLU A 579 -28.27 15.27 4.11
N PRO A 580 -27.49 14.45 3.36
CA PRO A 580 -26.10 14.78 3.01
C PRO A 580 -25.99 16.16 2.35
N GLU A 581 -25.16 17.03 2.93
CA GLU A 581 -24.87 18.38 2.43
C GLU A 581 -23.74 18.33 1.41
N ARG A 582 -23.99 18.85 0.22
CA ARG A 582 -22.98 18.97 -0.82
C ARG A 582 -21.99 20.07 -0.49
N LEU A 583 -20.72 19.73 -0.26
CA LEU A 583 -19.62 20.69 -0.08
C LEU A 583 -19.05 21.11 -1.43
N MET A 584 -18.69 20.14 -2.28
CA MET A 584 -18.22 20.39 -3.65
C MET A 584 -18.54 19.22 -4.58
N MET A 585 -18.58 19.49 -5.87
CA MET A 585 -18.73 18.48 -6.94
C MET A 585 -18.26 19.10 -8.25
N GLU A 586 -17.22 18.52 -8.88
CA GLU A 586 -16.56 19.08 -10.06
C GLU A 586 -16.20 17.98 -11.07
N ASP A 587 -15.97 18.40 -12.32
CA ASP A 587 -15.39 17.55 -13.37
C ASP A 587 -13.88 17.39 -13.14
N ALA A 588 -13.54 16.79 -12.00
CA ALA A 588 -12.17 16.58 -11.52
C ALA A 588 -12.09 15.27 -10.73
N SER A 589 -10.88 14.81 -10.47
CA SER A 589 -10.59 13.72 -9.55
C SER A 589 -10.01 14.27 -8.26
N PHE A 590 -10.52 13.80 -7.13
CA PHE A 590 -10.06 14.18 -5.79
C PHE A 590 -9.54 12.96 -5.05
N GLY A 591 -8.52 13.17 -4.20
CA GLY A 591 -7.96 12.07 -3.42
C GLY A 591 -7.11 12.55 -2.25
N GLY A 592 -6.70 11.60 -1.38
CA GLY A 592 -5.74 11.85 -0.32
C GLY A 592 -6.22 12.87 0.72
N VAL A 593 -7.53 12.92 1.01
CA VAL A 593 -8.07 13.84 2.04
C VAL A 593 -7.49 13.48 3.39
N ARG A 594 -6.93 14.49 4.08
CA ARG A 594 -6.42 14.38 5.45
C ARG A 594 -6.81 15.63 6.23
N LYS A 595 -7.09 15.44 7.51
CA LYS A 595 -7.38 16.53 8.46
C LYS A 595 -6.16 16.74 9.36
N ALA A 596 -5.86 17.98 9.72
CA ALA A 596 -4.96 18.26 10.83
C ALA A 596 -5.60 17.78 12.14
N GLU A 597 -4.80 17.26 13.07
CA GLU A 597 -5.31 16.61 14.27
C GLU A 597 -6.09 17.58 15.17
N GLU A 598 -5.51 18.76 15.46
CA GLU A 598 -6.05 19.73 16.41
C GLU A 598 -6.94 20.81 15.76
N GLU A 599 -6.88 21.00 14.43
CA GLU A 599 -7.53 22.12 13.74
C GLU A 599 -8.37 21.64 12.53
N ASP A 600 -9.40 22.41 12.18
CA ASP A 600 -10.26 22.14 11.02
C ASP A 600 -9.60 22.59 9.70
N VAL A 601 -8.39 22.09 9.48
CA VAL A 601 -7.59 22.28 8.27
C VAL A 601 -7.52 20.96 7.50
N TYR A 602 -8.01 20.99 6.28
CA TYR A 602 -8.09 19.82 5.39
C TYR A 602 -7.15 19.99 4.21
N ILE A 603 -6.37 18.97 3.90
CA ILE A 603 -5.58 18.89 2.67
C ILE A 603 -6.12 17.77 1.79
N TYR A 604 -6.02 17.95 0.48
CA TYR A 604 -6.43 16.96 -0.50
C TYR A 604 -5.73 17.23 -1.85
N THR A 605 -5.74 16.24 -2.74
CA THR A 605 -5.29 16.42 -4.12
C THR A 605 -6.48 16.64 -5.05
N ARG A 606 -6.30 17.51 -6.05
CA ARG A 606 -7.24 17.73 -7.14
C ARG A 606 -6.52 17.61 -8.47
N SER A 607 -7.08 16.83 -9.40
CA SER A 607 -6.52 16.66 -10.74
C SER A 607 -7.58 16.59 -11.82
N THR A 608 -7.15 16.86 -13.06
CA THR A 608 -7.85 16.50 -14.29
C THR A 608 -6.83 15.87 -15.24
N PHE A 609 -7.23 15.46 -16.43
CA PHE A 609 -6.24 15.05 -17.43
C PHE A 609 -5.23 16.19 -17.74
N GLN A 610 -5.62 17.44 -17.58
CA GLN A 610 -4.82 18.63 -17.90
C GLN A 610 -4.12 19.24 -16.68
N GLU A 611 -4.56 18.91 -15.47
CA GLU A 611 -4.04 19.47 -14.22
C GLU A 611 -3.43 18.35 -13.38
N PHE A 612 -2.17 18.54 -13.00
CA PHE A 612 -1.46 17.63 -12.09
C PHE A 612 -2.18 17.55 -10.73
N PRO A 613 -2.16 16.41 -10.02
CA PRO A 613 -2.73 16.26 -8.67
C PRO A 613 -1.91 17.04 -7.62
N ASP A 614 -1.95 18.36 -7.72
CA ASP A 614 -1.39 19.26 -6.73
C ASP A 614 -2.19 19.24 -5.43
N ILE A 615 -1.53 19.56 -4.32
CA ILE A 615 -2.14 19.61 -2.99
C ILE A 615 -2.90 20.93 -2.84
N TRP A 616 -4.11 20.81 -2.35
CA TRP A 616 -5.00 21.91 -1.96
C TRP A 616 -5.22 21.90 -0.45
N VAL A 617 -5.49 23.06 0.13
CA VAL A 617 -5.91 23.23 1.53
C VAL A 617 -7.28 23.92 1.57
N ALA A 618 -8.12 23.50 2.50
CA ALA A 618 -9.46 24.02 2.73
C ALA A 618 -9.82 24.04 4.23
N ASP A 619 -10.91 24.73 4.55
CA ASP A 619 -11.60 24.64 5.83
C ASP A 619 -12.63 23.49 5.86
N GLU A 620 -13.38 23.35 6.96
CA GLU A 620 -14.39 22.30 7.16
C GLU A 620 -15.54 22.29 6.11
N ASP A 621 -15.81 23.42 5.50
CA ASP A 621 -16.83 23.58 4.46
C ASP A 621 -16.25 23.43 3.04
N PHE A 622 -14.94 23.19 2.90
CA PHE A 622 -14.19 23.20 1.64
C PHE A 622 -14.35 24.51 0.85
N MET A 623 -14.82 25.57 1.51
CA MET A 623 -14.97 26.91 0.92
C MET A 623 -13.63 27.65 0.97
N GLY A 624 -13.33 28.41 -0.09
CA GLY A 624 -12.06 29.16 -0.14
C GLY A 624 -10.84 28.28 -0.32
N ALA A 625 -11.02 27.06 -0.79
CA ALA A 625 -9.95 26.14 -1.10
C ALA A 625 -8.89 26.77 -2.01
N ARG A 626 -7.61 26.54 -1.70
CA ARG A 626 -6.47 27.11 -2.46
C ARG A 626 -5.41 26.05 -2.76
N LYS A 627 -4.88 26.13 -3.99
CA LYS A 627 -3.75 25.29 -4.41
C LYS A 627 -2.48 25.70 -3.64
N ILE A 628 -1.82 24.72 -3.05
CA ILE A 628 -0.59 24.91 -2.26
C ILE A 628 0.65 24.56 -3.08
N THR A 629 0.63 23.49 -3.85
CA THR A 629 1.77 23.03 -4.64
C THR A 629 1.62 23.42 -6.11
N ASP A 630 2.73 23.44 -6.84
CA ASP A 630 2.81 23.57 -8.29
C ASP A 630 4.01 22.71 -8.73
N ALA A 631 3.81 21.37 -8.65
CA ALA A 631 4.91 20.42 -8.76
C ALA A 631 5.48 20.30 -10.19
N ASN A 632 4.65 20.58 -11.21
CA ASN A 632 5.04 20.39 -12.62
C ASN A 632 4.73 21.62 -13.51
N PRO A 633 5.27 22.81 -13.20
CA PRO A 633 5.02 24.03 -13.97
C PRO A 633 5.57 23.95 -15.41
N GLN A 634 6.54 23.06 -15.67
CA GLN A 634 7.09 22.82 -17.00
C GLN A 634 6.05 22.29 -17.99
N GLN A 635 4.91 21.73 -17.53
CA GLN A 635 3.83 21.24 -18.37
C GLN A 635 3.33 22.29 -19.36
N ASP A 636 3.33 23.55 -18.98
CA ASP A 636 2.93 24.67 -19.85
C ASP A 636 3.76 24.81 -21.12
N GLN A 637 4.94 24.19 -21.20
CA GLN A 637 5.83 24.21 -22.36
C GLN A 637 5.45 23.14 -23.40
N TYR A 638 4.53 22.21 -23.04
CA TYR A 638 4.18 21.06 -23.87
C TYR A 638 2.75 21.19 -24.42
N LEU A 639 2.55 20.60 -25.60
CA LEU A 639 1.24 20.34 -26.14
C LEU A 639 0.58 19.25 -25.28
N TRP A 640 -0.60 19.52 -24.69
CA TRP A 640 -1.20 18.55 -23.75
C TRP A 640 -2.50 17.96 -24.27
N GLY A 641 -3.46 18.75 -24.69
CA GLY A 641 -4.76 18.29 -25.16
C GLY A 641 -5.82 18.17 -24.05
N SER A 642 -6.88 17.42 -24.33
CA SER A 642 -8.03 17.26 -23.44
C SER A 642 -8.57 15.84 -23.44
N ALA A 643 -9.38 15.49 -22.42
CA ALA A 643 -10.12 14.24 -22.35
C ALA A 643 -11.63 14.53 -22.36
N GLU A 644 -12.41 13.69 -23.00
CA GLU A 644 -13.88 13.75 -22.99
C GLU A 644 -14.48 12.36 -22.93
N LEU A 645 -15.66 12.25 -22.32
CA LEU A 645 -16.45 11.04 -22.30
C LEU A 645 -17.18 10.89 -23.65
N VAL A 646 -17.12 9.69 -24.22
CA VAL A 646 -17.87 9.36 -25.44
C VAL A 646 -18.76 8.16 -25.18
N GLU A 647 -19.91 8.11 -25.90
CA GLU A 647 -20.94 7.09 -25.72
C GLU A 647 -21.24 6.41 -27.06
N TRP A 648 -21.48 5.11 -27.00
CA TRP A 648 -21.94 4.32 -28.13
C TRP A 648 -22.72 3.10 -27.67
N SER A 649 -23.17 2.27 -28.60
CA SER A 649 -23.75 0.97 -28.29
C SER A 649 -22.89 -0.14 -28.85
N SER A 650 -22.68 -1.21 -28.07
CA SER A 650 -22.07 -2.45 -28.58
C SER A 650 -22.90 -3.05 -29.73
N ASN A 651 -22.34 -4.06 -30.42
CA ASN A 651 -23.10 -4.83 -31.44
C ASN A 651 -24.38 -5.46 -30.86
N ASP A 652 -24.35 -5.83 -29.56
CA ASP A 652 -25.50 -6.41 -28.86
C ASP A 652 -26.47 -5.35 -28.30
N GLY A 653 -26.22 -4.06 -28.56
CA GLY A 653 -27.06 -2.94 -28.11
C GLY A 653 -26.87 -2.54 -26.64
N ILE A 654 -25.77 -2.91 -25.99
CA ILE A 654 -25.41 -2.49 -24.65
C ILE A 654 -24.87 -1.05 -24.71
N PRO A 655 -25.44 -0.08 -23.94
CA PRO A 655 -24.86 1.26 -23.83
C PRO A 655 -23.47 1.20 -23.20
N LEU A 656 -22.50 1.84 -23.81
CA LEU A 656 -21.11 1.86 -23.37
C LEU A 656 -20.57 3.28 -23.30
N GLN A 657 -19.57 3.47 -22.45
CA GLN A 657 -18.80 4.69 -22.32
C GLN A 657 -17.33 4.41 -22.57
N GLY A 658 -16.58 5.46 -22.88
CA GLY A 658 -15.13 5.42 -23.02
C GLY A 658 -14.56 6.83 -23.02
N ILE A 659 -13.25 6.93 -22.94
CA ILE A 659 -12.53 8.20 -22.92
C ILE A 659 -11.89 8.46 -24.28
N LEU A 660 -12.15 9.63 -24.85
CA LEU A 660 -11.45 10.12 -26.04
C LEU A 660 -10.54 11.26 -25.64
N TYR A 661 -9.23 11.03 -25.78
CA TYR A 661 -8.23 12.07 -25.61
C TYR A 661 -7.95 12.74 -26.95
N LYS A 662 -7.98 14.07 -26.96
CA LYS A 662 -7.82 14.93 -28.15
C LYS A 662 -6.56 15.79 -28.06
N PRO A 663 -5.82 16.00 -29.16
CA PRO A 663 -4.64 16.86 -29.14
C PRO A 663 -4.99 18.32 -28.88
N GLU A 664 -4.05 19.09 -28.35
CA GLU A 664 -4.20 20.53 -28.19
C GLU A 664 -4.50 21.20 -29.53
N GLY A 665 -5.52 22.09 -29.56
CA GLY A 665 -5.96 22.74 -30.77
C GLY A 665 -6.72 21.81 -31.73
N PHE A 666 -7.35 20.74 -31.20
CA PHE A 666 -8.20 19.86 -32.00
C PHE A 666 -9.21 20.64 -32.85
N ASP A 667 -9.35 20.24 -34.12
CA ASP A 667 -10.20 20.86 -35.13
C ASP A 667 -11.07 19.75 -35.75
N ALA A 668 -12.36 19.76 -35.51
CA ALA A 668 -13.29 18.74 -35.99
C ALA A 668 -13.40 18.62 -37.52
N ASP A 669 -12.93 19.65 -38.25
CA ASP A 669 -12.87 19.63 -39.71
C ASP A 669 -11.61 18.95 -40.29
N LYS A 670 -10.73 18.45 -39.43
CA LYS A 670 -9.50 17.72 -39.79
C LYS A 670 -9.57 16.26 -39.40
N GLU A 671 -8.88 15.42 -40.15
CA GLU A 671 -8.72 14.02 -39.84
C GLU A 671 -7.39 13.79 -39.08
N TYR A 672 -7.47 12.97 -37.99
CA TYR A 672 -6.36 12.65 -37.13
C TYR A 672 -6.09 11.15 -37.11
N PRO A 673 -4.83 10.71 -36.99
CA PRO A 673 -4.54 9.32 -36.66
C PRO A 673 -5.06 9.01 -35.26
N MET A 674 -5.51 7.78 -35.01
CA MET A 674 -6.04 7.35 -33.72
C MET A 674 -5.33 6.10 -33.22
N MET A 675 -4.95 6.12 -31.93
CA MET A 675 -4.59 4.92 -31.17
C MET A 675 -5.80 4.47 -30.34
N VAL A 676 -6.02 3.18 -30.28
CA VAL A 676 -7.02 2.55 -29.40
C VAL A 676 -6.27 1.74 -28.37
N TYR A 677 -6.56 1.95 -27.09
CA TYR A 677 -5.95 1.26 -25.96
C TYR A 677 -7.02 0.79 -24.99
N PHE A 678 -6.96 -0.44 -24.54
CA PHE A 678 -7.94 -0.98 -23.59
C PHE A 678 -7.39 -2.13 -22.77
N TYR A 679 -8.05 -2.36 -21.63
CA TYR A 679 -7.87 -3.55 -20.80
C TYR A 679 -9.23 -4.15 -20.42
N GLU A 680 -10.01 -3.44 -19.63
CA GLU A 680 -11.39 -3.78 -19.23
C GLU A 680 -12.25 -2.50 -19.22
N ARG A 681 -12.81 -2.06 -18.06
CA ARG A 681 -13.51 -0.80 -17.91
C ARG A 681 -12.53 0.27 -17.40
N SER A 682 -12.57 1.44 -17.99
CA SER A 682 -11.63 2.52 -17.71
C SER A 682 -12.25 3.92 -17.67
N SER A 683 -13.54 4.05 -18.04
CA SER A 683 -14.19 5.37 -18.17
C SER A 683 -14.30 6.15 -16.87
N ASP A 684 -14.32 5.49 -15.70
CA ASP A 684 -14.29 6.13 -14.37
C ASP A 684 -13.01 6.97 -14.15
N GLY A 685 -11.94 6.71 -14.92
CA GLY A 685 -10.70 7.47 -14.91
C GLY A 685 -10.68 8.71 -15.83
N LEU A 686 -11.83 9.24 -16.26
CA LEU A 686 -11.93 10.40 -17.18
C LEU A 686 -11.08 11.60 -16.73
N HIS A 687 -11.09 11.89 -15.44
CA HIS A 687 -10.39 13.04 -14.84
C HIS A 687 -9.03 12.68 -14.24
N SER A 688 -8.54 11.46 -14.45
CA SER A 688 -7.24 11.05 -13.91
C SER A 688 -6.09 11.68 -14.70
N TYR A 689 -5.13 12.23 -13.98
CA TYR A 689 -3.85 12.66 -14.54
C TYR A 689 -2.93 11.44 -14.72
N THR A 690 -2.19 11.43 -15.79
CA THR A 690 -1.15 10.42 -16.03
C THR A 690 0.19 11.11 -16.18
N VAL A 691 1.07 10.93 -15.19
CA VAL A 691 2.43 11.47 -15.22
C VAL A 691 3.18 10.90 -16.42
N PRO A 692 3.80 11.74 -17.26
CA PRO A 692 4.72 11.25 -18.28
C PRO A 692 5.86 10.45 -17.65
N ALA A 693 5.97 9.19 -18.00
CA ALA A 693 6.96 8.27 -17.45
C ALA A 693 7.24 7.14 -18.45
N PRO A 694 8.39 6.46 -18.38
CA PRO A 694 8.61 5.22 -19.11
C PRO A 694 7.51 4.22 -18.78
N GLY A 695 6.87 3.63 -19.78
CA GLY A 695 5.80 2.64 -19.62
C GLY A 695 6.30 1.25 -19.94
N GLY A 696 6.17 0.30 -19.00
CA GLY A 696 6.48 -1.12 -19.27
C GLY A 696 5.34 -1.84 -19.99
N SER A 697 4.09 -1.59 -19.57
CA SER A 697 2.93 -2.36 -20.03
C SER A 697 1.70 -1.52 -20.37
N SER A 698 1.76 -0.20 -20.24
CA SER A 698 0.65 0.69 -20.58
C SER A 698 1.08 1.87 -21.45
N ILE A 699 0.11 2.41 -22.20
CA ILE A 699 0.34 3.52 -23.10
C ILE A 699 0.51 4.83 -22.31
N ASN A 700 1.49 5.66 -22.70
CA ASN A 700 1.58 7.02 -22.19
C ASN A 700 0.63 7.93 -23.00
N ARG A 701 -0.48 8.33 -22.37
CA ARG A 701 -1.57 9.05 -23.02
C ARG A 701 -1.12 10.42 -23.55
N SER A 702 -0.47 11.21 -22.71
CA SER A 702 0.01 12.55 -23.05
C SER A 702 1.07 12.56 -24.16
N PHE A 703 1.90 11.51 -24.24
CA PHE A 703 2.90 11.35 -25.31
C PHE A 703 2.25 11.30 -26.70
N TYR A 704 1.25 10.44 -26.89
CA TYR A 704 0.54 10.30 -28.18
C TYR A 704 -0.28 11.56 -28.50
N VAL A 705 -1.01 12.06 -27.52
CA VAL A 705 -1.87 13.24 -27.70
C VAL A 705 -1.05 14.48 -28.03
N SER A 706 0.09 14.71 -27.39
CA SER A 706 1.00 15.82 -27.68
C SER A 706 1.59 15.78 -29.10
N ARG A 707 1.60 14.60 -29.74
CA ARG A 707 2.08 14.37 -31.10
C ARG A 707 0.97 14.40 -32.16
N GLY A 708 -0.24 14.83 -31.76
CA GLY A 708 -1.36 15.01 -32.66
C GLY A 708 -2.18 13.75 -32.95
N TYR A 709 -2.05 12.70 -32.14
CA TYR A 709 -2.93 11.53 -32.19
C TYR A 709 -4.17 11.75 -31.33
N LEU A 710 -5.29 11.20 -31.79
CA LEU A 710 -6.39 10.85 -30.91
C LEU A 710 -6.01 9.57 -30.15
N LEU A 711 -6.46 9.45 -28.89
CA LEU A 711 -6.37 8.20 -28.16
C LEU A 711 -7.75 7.83 -27.62
N PHE A 712 -8.24 6.65 -27.97
CA PHE A 712 -9.53 6.14 -27.54
C PHE A 712 -9.38 4.98 -26.57
N VAL A 713 -10.03 5.09 -25.40
CA VAL A 713 -10.01 4.08 -24.32
C VAL A 713 -11.44 3.64 -24.03
N PRO A 714 -11.96 2.60 -24.72
CA PRO A 714 -13.32 2.10 -24.55
C PRO A 714 -13.49 1.20 -23.33
N ASP A 715 -14.66 1.21 -22.69
CA ASP A 715 -15.08 0.21 -21.73
C ASP A 715 -15.51 -1.09 -22.40
N ILE A 716 -15.14 -2.20 -21.81
CA ILE A 716 -15.44 -3.55 -22.30
C ILE A 716 -16.15 -4.35 -21.19
N PRO A 717 -17.46 -4.59 -21.29
CA PRO A 717 -18.17 -5.59 -20.50
C PRO A 717 -17.97 -6.97 -21.13
N TYR A 718 -18.00 -8.05 -20.34
CA TYR A 718 -17.78 -9.39 -20.84
C TYR A 718 -18.97 -10.30 -20.64
N MET A 719 -19.21 -11.12 -21.65
CA MET A 719 -20.09 -12.28 -21.59
C MET A 719 -19.28 -13.52 -21.20
N ILE A 720 -19.70 -14.21 -20.16
CA ILE A 720 -19.05 -15.43 -19.67
C ILE A 720 -18.94 -16.47 -20.81
N GLY A 721 -17.72 -16.97 -21.03
CA GLY A 721 -17.39 -17.91 -22.09
C GLY A 721 -17.00 -17.29 -23.44
N TYR A 722 -17.11 -15.95 -23.59
CA TYR A 722 -16.89 -15.24 -24.86
C TYR A 722 -16.01 -13.97 -24.73
N PRO A 723 -14.90 -14.02 -24.03
CA PRO A 723 -14.14 -12.80 -23.76
C PRO A 723 -13.62 -12.09 -25.01
N GLY A 724 -13.16 -12.83 -26.00
CA GLY A 724 -12.66 -12.25 -27.26
C GLY A 724 -13.76 -11.60 -28.10
N GLU A 725 -14.93 -12.22 -28.17
CA GLU A 725 -16.11 -11.68 -28.87
C GLU A 725 -16.64 -10.44 -28.17
N SER A 726 -16.72 -10.46 -26.84
CA SER A 726 -17.12 -9.30 -26.02
C SER A 726 -16.25 -8.07 -26.30
N ALA A 727 -14.93 -8.25 -26.36
CA ALA A 727 -14.02 -7.17 -26.72
C ALA A 727 -14.24 -6.65 -28.15
N LEU A 728 -14.44 -7.54 -29.12
CA LEU A 728 -14.74 -7.18 -30.51
C LEU A 728 -16.05 -6.36 -30.59
N ASP A 729 -17.11 -6.82 -29.90
CA ASP A 729 -18.44 -6.25 -29.93
C ASP A 729 -18.55 -4.90 -29.21
N ALA A 730 -17.65 -4.64 -28.27
CA ALA A 730 -17.55 -3.35 -27.60
C ALA A 730 -16.67 -2.34 -28.36
N VAL A 731 -15.45 -2.75 -28.75
CA VAL A 731 -14.42 -1.84 -29.28
C VAL A 731 -14.70 -1.41 -30.72
N VAL A 732 -15.03 -2.35 -31.59
CA VAL A 732 -15.21 -2.04 -33.03
C VAL A 732 -16.34 -1.03 -33.27
N PRO A 733 -17.54 -1.16 -32.68
CA PRO A 733 -18.59 -0.14 -32.83
C PRO A 733 -18.19 1.23 -32.31
N GLY A 734 -17.46 1.32 -31.18
CA GLY A 734 -16.97 2.58 -30.65
C GLY A 734 -15.99 3.28 -31.59
N VAL A 735 -15.07 2.53 -32.19
CA VAL A 735 -14.15 3.04 -33.22
C VAL A 735 -14.92 3.53 -34.43
N LEU A 736 -15.92 2.78 -34.92
CA LEU A 736 -16.72 3.16 -36.09
C LEU A 736 -17.61 4.37 -35.80
N GLU A 737 -18.11 4.54 -34.60
CA GLU A 737 -18.84 5.73 -34.17
C GLU A 737 -17.96 6.97 -34.30
N LEU A 738 -16.72 6.91 -33.77
CA LEU A 738 -15.77 8.03 -33.88
C LEU A 738 -15.35 8.30 -35.34
N VAL A 739 -15.16 7.28 -36.16
CA VAL A 739 -14.91 7.43 -37.61
C VAL A 739 -16.11 8.11 -38.29
N GLY A 740 -17.33 7.76 -37.89
CA GLY A 740 -18.58 8.39 -38.42
C GLY A 740 -18.69 9.87 -38.11
N GLN A 741 -18.03 10.37 -37.07
CA GLN A 741 -17.98 11.80 -36.75
C GLN A 741 -17.09 12.64 -37.70
N GLY A 742 -16.23 11.98 -38.50
CA GLY A 742 -15.51 12.60 -39.62
C GLY A 742 -14.12 13.19 -39.28
N PHE A 743 -13.67 13.11 -38.04
CA PHE A 743 -12.35 13.61 -37.64
C PHE A 743 -11.30 12.51 -37.47
N VAL A 744 -11.66 11.23 -37.60
CA VAL A 744 -10.72 10.10 -37.52
C VAL A 744 -10.30 9.68 -38.93
N ASP A 745 -8.97 9.66 -39.18
CA ASP A 745 -8.42 9.05 -40.38
C ASP A 745 -8.53 7.53 -40.32
N ARG A 746 -9.52 7.00 -41.04
CA ARG A 746 -9.83 5.57 -41.07
C ARG A 746 -8.64 4.69 -41.49
N GLU A 747 -7.71 5.21 -42.29
CA GLU A 747 -6.55 4.44 -42.78
C GLU A 747 -5.39 4.45 -41.77
N ARG A 748 -5.48 5.26 -40.67
CA ARG A 748 -4.45 5.44 -39.68
C ARG A 748 -4.94 5.17 -38.26
N ILE A 749 -5.59 4.02 -38.05
CA ILE A 749 -6.05 3.56 -36.73
C ILE A 749 -5.11 2.45 -36.27
N GLY A 750 -4.38 2.69 -35.16
CA GLY A 750 -3.58 1.69 -34.47
C GLY A 750 -4.28 1.16 -33.24
N VAL A 751 -3.92 -0.04 -32.80
CA VAL A 751 -4.39 -0.62 -31.54
C VAL A 751 -3.22 -1.17 -30.74
N GLN A 752 -3.20 -0.87 -29.44
CA GLN A 752 -2.14 -1.29 -28.52
C GLN A 752 -2.74 -1.82 -27.22
N GLY A 753 -2.14 -2.89 -26.67
CA GLY A 753 -2.53 -3.43 -25.36
C GLY A 753 -1.60 -4.54 -24.90
N HIS A 754 -1.49 -4.67 -23.59
CA HIS A 754 -0.61 -5.63 -22.92
C HIS A 754 -1.41 -6.72 -22.21
N SER A 755 -0.84 -7.94 -22.06
CA SER A 755 -1.40 -9.06 -21.29
C SER A 755 -2.82 -9.41 -21.77
N TRP A 756 -3.85 -9.10 -20.96
CA TRP A 756 -5.25 -9.30 -21.32
C TRP A 756 -5.66 -8.42 -22.51
N GLY A 757 -5.21 -7.16 -22.55
CA GLY A 757 -5.36 -6.30 -23.74
C GLY A 757 -4.69 -6.87 -24.97
N GLY A 758 -3.47 -7.41 -24.84
CA GLY A 758 -2.75 -8.09 -25.90
C GLY A 758 -3.49 -9.31 -26.45
N TYR A 759 -4.08 -10.14 -25.56
CA TYR A 759 -4.96 -11.24 -25.95
C TYR A 759 -6.13 -10.77 -26.80
N GLN A 760 -6.85 -9.73 -26.34
CA GLN A 760 -8.02 -9.18 -27.02
C GLN A 760 -7.66 -8.66 -28.40
N ILE A 761 -6.52 -7.98 -28.54
CA ILE A 761 -6.00 -7.49 -29.82
C ILE A 761 -5.68 -8.66 -30.76
N ALA A 762 -4.92 -9.66 -30.28
CA ALA A 762 -4.59 -10.85 -31.06
C ALA A 762 -5.85 -11.58 -31.54
N TYR A 763 -6.92 -11.59 -30.73
CA TYR A 763 -8.22 -12.13 -31.13
C TYR A 763 -8.89 -11.26 -32.21
N MET A 764 -8.99 -9.94 -32.00
CA MET A 764 -9.68 -9.01 -32.92
C MET A 764 -9.06 -8.99 -34.31
N VAL A 765 -7.72 -8.96 -34.44
CA VAL A 765 -7.07 -8.94 -35.78
C VAL A 765 -7.26 -10.22 -36.58
N THR A 766 -7.75 -11.31 -35.96
CA THR A 766 -8.24 -12.49 -36.69
C THR A 766 -9.67 -12.36 -37.21
N ARG A 767 -10.41 -11.31 -36.84
CA ARG A 767 -11.83 -11.08 -37.12
C ARG A 767 -12.10 -9.81 -37.91
N THR A 768 -11.21 -8.82 -37.85
CA THR A 768 -11.38 -7.56 -38.56
C THR A 768 -10.05 -7.02 -39.10
N ASN A 769 -10.10 -6.32 -40.25
CA ASN A 769 -8.96 -5.58 -40.82
C ASN A 769 -9.11 -4.06 -40.63
N LEU A 770 -9.83 -3.64 -39.58
CA LEU A 770 -10.07 -2.23 -39.26
C LEU A 770 -8.79 -1.47 -38.94
N PHE A 771 -7.84 -2.13 -38.30
CA PHE A 771 -6.61 -1.52 -37.78
C PHE A 771 -5.49 -1.55 -38.80
N ALA A 772 -4.81 -0.42 -39.00
CA ALA A 772 -3.63 -0.29 -39.88
C ALA A 772 -2.39 -0.96 -39.28
N ALA A 773 -2.29 -1.02 -37.93
CA ALA A 773 -1.24 -1.70 -37.18
C ALA A 773 -1.76 -2.11 -35.80
N ALA A 774 -1.18 -3.18 -35.27
CA ALA A 774 -1.52 -3.69 -33.95
C ALA A 774 -0.23 -3.96 -33.14
N GLU A 775 -0.26 -3.66 -31.86
CA GLU A 775 0.72 -4.09 -30.86
C GLU A 775 -0.01 -4.94 -29.82
N ALA A 776 0.46 -6.17 -29.60
CA ALA A 776 -0.10 -7.11 -28.66
C ALA A 776 1.01 -7.60 -27.72
N GLY A 777 1.22 -6.85 -26.63
CA GLY A 777 2.24 -7.15 -25.61
C GLY A 777 1.86 -8.37 -24.79
N ALA A 778 2.77 -9.35 -24.68
CA ALA A 778 2.61 -10.59 -23.91
C ALA A 778 1.23 -11.28 -24.03
N PRO A 779 0.69 -11.52 -25.25
CA PRO A 779 -0.66 -12.02 -25.46
C PRO A 779 -0.79 -13.50 -25.13
N VAL A 780 -1.90 -13.90 -24.55
CA VAL A 780 -2.30 -15.31 -24.45
C VAL A 780 -2.99 -15.70 -25.75
N VAL A 781 -2.26 -16.37 -26.67
CA VAL A 781 -2.81 -16.76 -27.97
C VAL A 781 -3.32 -18.20 -28.05
N ASN A 782 -3.03 -19.03 -27.04
CA ASN A 782 -3.46 -20.41 -26.93
C ASN A 782 -3.88 -20.75 -25.51
N MET A 783 -5.17 -20.58 -25.18
CA MET A 783 -5.71 -20.85 -23.86
C MET A 783 -5.66 -22.33 -23.48
N VAL A 784 -5.66 -23.25 -24.48
CA VAL A 784 -5.56 -24.69 -24.20
C VAL A 784 -4.22 -25.06 -23.59
N SER A 785 -3.10 -24.56 -24.15
CA SER A 785 -1.76 -24.83 -23.60
C SER A 785 -1.47 -24.03 -22.36
N ALA A 786 -2.03 -22.82 -22.26
CA ALA A 786 -1.79 -21.94 -21.11
C ALA A 786 -2.60 -22.33 -19.85
N TYR A 787 -3.67 -23.11 -19.98
CA TYR A 787 -4.57 -23.50 -18.89
C TYR A 787 -3.85 -24.20 -17.74
N GLY A 788 -2.97 -25.16 -18.03
CA GLY A 788 -2.14 -25.84 -17.02
C GLY A 788 -0.78 -25.18 -16.79
N GLY A 789 -0.55 -23.98 -17.33
CA GLY A 789 0.72 -23.27 -17.16
C GLY A 789 0.93 -22.78 -15.75
N ILE A 790 2.18 -22.72 -15.31
CA ILE A 790 2.59 -22.22 -13.99
C ILE A 790 3.12 -20.79 -14.12
N ARG A 791 2.72 -19.92 -13.21
CA ARG A 791 3.36 -18.62 -12.95
C ARG A 791 4.54 -18.83 -12.04
N TRP A 792 5.74 -18.82 -12.59
CA TRP A 792 6.94 -19.14 -11.83
C TRP A 792 7.19 -18.16 -10.66
N GLY A 793 6.86 -16.88 -10.81
CA GLY A 793 6.98 -15.92 -9.71
C GLY A 793 6.02 -16.15 -8.50
N THR A 794 5.01 -17.04 -8.64
CA THR A 794 4.10 -17.42 -7.55
C THR A 794 4.01 -18.93 -7.35
N GLY A 795 4.57 -19.72 -8.27
CA GLY A 795 4.44 -21.18 -8.29
C GLY A 795 3.03 -21.70 -8.60
N MET A 796 2.03 -20.82 -8.78
CA MET A 796 0.62 -21.17 -8.93
C MET A 796 0.27 -21.61 -10.36
N SER A 797 -0.64 -22.59 -10.48
CA SER A 797 -1.32 -22.89 -11.73
C SER A 797 -2.18 -21.71 -12.21
N ARG A 798 -2.35 -21.59 -13.53
CA ARG A 798 -3.23 -20.57 -14.14
C ARG A 798 -4.68 -21.05 -14.32
N MET A 799 -5.08 -22.23 -13.87
CA MET A 799 -6.40 -22.80 -14.11
C MET A 799 -7.53 -21.90 -13.62
N PHE A 800 -7.44 -21.38 -12.39
CA PHE A 800 -8.42 -20.45 -11.81
C PHE A 800 -8.60 -19.18 -12.66
N GLN A 801 -7.51 -18.68 -13.30
CA GLN A 801 -7.56 -17.50 -14.16
C GLN A 801 -8.48 -17.69 -15.37
N TYR A 802 -8.49 -18.90 -15.95
CA TYR A 802 -9.37 -19.23 -17.07
C TYR A 802 -10.78 -19.55 -16.61
N GLU A 803 -10.91 -20.33 -15.55
CA GLU A 803 -12.22 -20.80 -15.08
C GLU A 803 -13.05 -19.72 -14.43
N ARG A 804 -12.43 -18.89 -13.56
CA ARG A 804 -13.12 -18.05 -12.58
C ARG A 804 -12.89 -16.56 -12.76
N THR A 805 -11.67 -16.13 -13.08
CA THR A 805 -11.32 -14.72 -13.05
C THR A 805 -11.14 -14.14 -14.46
N GLN A 806 -10.02 -13.52 -14.76
CA GLN A 806 -9.78 -12.67 -15.93
C GLN A 806 -10.28 -13.21 -17.28
N SER A 807 -10.09 -14.50 -17.54
CA SER A 807 -10.45 -15.07 -18.88
C SER A 807 -11.93 -15.42 -19.02
N ARG A 808 -12.70 -15.45 -17.93
CA ARG A 808 -14.18 -15.60 -17.94
C ARG A 808 -14.71 -16.79 -18.75
N ILE A 809 -13.94 -17.88 -18.88
CA ILE A 809 -14.42 -19.07 -19.60
C ILE A 809 -15.58 -19.75 -18.86
N GLY A 810 -15.55 -19.70 -17.52
CA GLY A 810 -16.64 -20.19 -16.67
C GLY A 810 -16.73 -21.71 -16.55
N GLY A 811 -15.58 -22.39 -16.64
CA GLY A 811 -15.46 -23.82 -16.43
C GLY A 811 -14.13 -24.36 -16.92
N SER A 812 -13.85 -25.64 -16.55
CA SER A 812 -12.59 -26.30 -16.88
C SER A 812 -12.41 -26.54 -18.38
N LEU A 813 -11.19 -26.80 -18.79
CA LEU A 813 -10.86 -27.18 -20.18
C LEU A 813 -11.66 -28.41 -20.63
N TRP A 814 -11.96 -29.35 -19.73
CA TRP A 814 -12.71 -30.57 -20.03
C TRP A 814 -14.21 -30.34 -20.10
N ASP A 815 -14.75 -29.43 -19.33
CA ASP A 815 -16.18 -29.05 -19.35
C ASP A 815 -16.53 -28.20 -20.56
N LYS A 816 -15.63 -27.28 -20.93
CA LYS A 816 -15.87 -26.29 -21.98
C LYS A 816 -14.78 -26.24 -23.06
N PRO A 817 -14.35 -27.39 -23.65
CA PRO A 817 -13.20 -27.44 -24.57
C PRO A 817 -13.36 -26.51 -25.77
N LEU A 818 -14.57 -26.34 -26.31
CA LEU A 818 -14.83 -25.48 -27.46
C LEU A 818 -14.61 -24.01 -27.13
N ARG A 819 -14.90 -23.58 -25.89
CA ARG A 819 -14.65 -22.20 -25.47
C ARG A 819 -13.17 -21.88 -25.44
N PHE A 820 -12.34 -22.79 -24.94
CA PHE A 820 -10.89 -22.65 -25.00
C PHE A 820 -10.35 -22.54 -26.42
N ILE A 821 -10.88 -23.31 -27.35
CA ILE A 821 -10.48 -23.28 -28.77
C ILE A 821 -10.95 -21.98 -29.44
N GLU A 822 -12.23 -21.59 -29.30
CA GLU A 822 -12.82 -20.40 -29.92
C GLU A 822 -12.14 -19.10 -29.46
N ASN A 823 -11.74 -19.03 -28.18
CA ASN A 823 -11.06 -17.90 -27.60
C ASN A 823 -9.52 -17.98 -27.75
N SER A 824 -8.98 -18.91 -28.49
CA SER A 824 -7.54 -19.00 -28.78
C SER A 824 -7.22 -18.49 -30.19
N PRO A 825 -6.65 -17.30 -30.34
CA PRO A 825 -6.34 -16.68 -31.64
C PRO A 825 -5.52 -17.55 -32.58
N ILE A 826 -4.68 -18.42 -32.05
CA ILE A 826 -3.82 -19.31 -32.84
C ILE A 826 -4.60 -20.18 -33.85
N PHE A 827 -5.84 -20.55 -33.51
CA PHE A 827 -6.67 -21.40 -34.41
C PHE A 827 -7.25 -20.62 -35.60
N THR A 828 -7.09 -19.32 -35.64
CA THR A 828 -7.56 -18.41 -36.71
C THR A 828 -6.48 -17.43 -37.16
N ALA A 829 -5.23 -17.67 -36.81
CA ALA A 829 -4.09 -16.78 -37.10
C ALA A 829 -3.84 -16.64 -38.62
N ASP A 830 -4.25 -17.63 -39.43
CA ASP A 830 -4.18 -17.59 -40.89
C ASP A 830 -5.05 -16.49 -41.52
N LYS A 831 -5.94 -15.85 -40.74
CA LYS A 831 -6.81 -14.75 -41.19
C LYS A 831 -6.25 -13.36 -40.86
N ILE A 832 -5.13 -13.27 -40.20
CA ILE A 832 -4.52 -11.99 -39.86
C ILE A 832 -3.93 -11.32 -41.11
N GLU A 833 -4.42 -10.12 -41.43
CA GLU A 833 -3.88 -9.27 -42.50
C GLU A 833 -3.22 -8.02 -41.92
N THR A 834 -3.64 -7.56 -40.74
CA THR A 834 -3.07 -6.41 -40.03
C THR A 834 -1.63 -6.70 -39.57
N PRO A 835 -0.65 -5.83 -39.87
CA PRO A 835 0.69 -5.91 -39.29
C PRO A 835 0.61 -5.91 -37.76
N ILE A 836 1.22 -6.91 -37.13
CA ILE A 836 1.18 -7.09 -35.67
C ILE A 836 2.59 -7.19 -35.09
N LEU A 837 2.85 -6.43 -34.04
CA LEU A 837 4.02 -6.54 -33.17
C LEU A 837 3.61 -7.31 -31.89
N MET A 838 4.46 -8.26 -31.46
CA MET A 838 4.27 -9.05 -30.23
C MET A 838 5.52 -9.02 -29.36
#